data_9d7dca59e5b2943118ae4ddadc50b11f
#
_entry.id   9d7dca59e5b2943118ae4ddadc50b11f
#
_cell.length_a   1.000
_cell.length_b   1.000
_cell.length_c   1.000
_cell.angle_alpha   90.00
_cell.angle_beta   90.00
_cell.angle_gamma   90.00
#
_symmetry.space_group_name_H-M   'P 1'
#
loop_
_entity.id
_entity.type
_entity.pdbx_description
1 polymer ?
#
loop_
_entity_poly.entity_id
_entity_poly.type
_entity_poly.pdbx_seq_one_letter_code
_entity_poly.pdbx_strand_id
1 'polypeptide(L)'
;MRFYTNTYTRGNLVYIRGYDNGVRFVDKIPYSPTFYLASKRESDWKTVYRQSVEPVVQGSIREARDFVKRYADVDGFTVYGSNLYEYACLNEQYGNDYDIEHIRVANIDIEVGSEEGFPEPSDAKQPITAITVKMNGKVFVLGVGEYHNTRDDVRYLNCQTEDRLIMKFLDLWEKLDADIVTGWNVRFFDIPYLVNRITRLFDEKMAQRMSPHRSLNYRQIQQWNRQQECYELAGVSILDYLELYRKFTYSQQESYRLDHIAHVEIGEKKLDYSEVGTLHELYRTDYQKFIDYNIKDVELVERIDDKMKLIEMALAIAYDAKVNYNDVFTQVRLWDVLIHNYLLKKKMVIPPKKSSIKTQAYAGAYVKDPQVGQHKWVVSFDLNSLYPHLIMQYNISPDTFVEGKFAQISVDKLIAGETPECPKDMVLTANGHYYNRTFQGFLPEMMQTMYDERSLYKKQMIEAEKELQKSKSNELVKKISKYKNLQMAKKVQLNSAYGALGNQYFRFFDVRQAESITLSGQLSIRWIEKRLNEYLNKLLETDGEDYVIASDTDSVYITFDKLVDKVFEKGEGLEKSQSEVSTERVVSFLDRVATEKIEPFIDSAYEDLAKNMNAYEQKMFMKREVIADKGIWTAKKRYMLNVHDSEGVRFSTPKLKMMGIETVKSSTPASCRDALKEAI
;
A
#
# COMPACT_ATOMS: atom_id res chain seq x y z
N MET A 1 27.24 12.40 1.49
CA MET A 1 26.40 11.18 1.32
C MET A 1 26.16 10.97 -0.16
N ARG A 2 26.32 9.71 -0.64
CA ARG A 2 26.04 9.33 -2.02
C ARG A 2 24.81 8.44 -2.07
N PHE A 3 23.82 8.78 -2.90
CA PHE A 3 22.59 8.01 -3.06
C PHE A 3 22.04 8.11 -4.49
N TYR A 4 21.30 7.09 -4.93
CA TYR A 4 20.70 7.03 -6.25
C TYR A 4 19.29 7.67 -6.26
N THR A 5 18.85 8.16 -7.41
CA THR A 5 17.45 8.58 -7.62
C THR A 5 16.75 7.76 -8.70
N ASN A 6 17.50 7.17 -9.61
CA ASN A 6 16.94 6.28 -10.64
C ASN A 6 18.02 5.34 -11.19
N THR A 7 17.61 4.16 -11.62
CA THR A 7 18.47 3.22 -12.34
C THR A 7 17.80 2.71 -13.62
N TYR A 8 18.59 2.48 -14.63
CA TYR A 8 18.13 2.04 -15.94
C TYR A 8 19.18 1.18 -16.64
N THR A 9 18.78 0.06 -17.24
CA THR A 9 19.69 -0.83 -17.96
C THR A 9 19.56 -0.63 -19.47
N ARG A 10 20.67 -0.35 -20.16
CA ARG A 10 20.74 -0.29 -21.62
C ARG A 10 21.98 -1.02 -22.14
N GLY A 11 21.76 -2.07 -22.94
CA GLY A 11 22.85 -2.92 -23.42
C GLY A 11 23.55 -3.63 -22.26
N ASN A 12 24.86 -3.41 -22.13
CA ASN A 12 25.71 -3.97 -21.06
C ASN A 12 25.96 -2.99 -19.91
N LEU A 13 25.30 -1.84 -19.93
CA LEU A 13 25.50 -0.77 -18.96
C LEU A 13 24.29 -0.60 -18.05
N VAL A 14 24.54 -0.43 -16.77
CA VAL A 14 23.57 0.09 -15.81
C VAL A 14 23.85 1.59 -15.64
N TYR A 15 22.85 2.39 -15.94
CA TYR A 15 22.86 3.83 -15.73
C TYR A 15 22.29 4.11 -14.35
N ILE A 16 22.98 4.87 -13.53
CA ILE A 16 22.52 5.28 -12.21
C ILE A 16 22.60 6.79 -12.12
N ARG A 17 21.47 7.42 -11.86
CA ARG A 17 21.37 8.84 -11.51
C ARG A 17 21.28 8.98 -10.00
N GLY A 18 21.82 10.08 -9.47
CA GLY A 18 21.77 10.33 -8.05
C GLY A 18 22.53 11.59 -7.65
N TYR A 19 22.83 11.66 -6.37
CA TYR A 19 23.59 12.76 -5.78
C TYR A 19 24.77 12.23 -4.97
N ASP A 20 25.88 12.94 -5.06
CA ASP A 20 27.04 12.77 -4.17
C ASP A 20 27.34 14.10 -3.50
N ASN A 21 27.09 14.16 -2.19
CA ASN A 21 27.23 15.40 -1.39
C ASN A 21 26.52 16.61 -2.02
N GLY A 22 25.30 16.41 -2.51
CA GLY A 22 24.46 17.43 -3.14
C GLY A 22 24.75 17.71 -4.60
N VAL A 23 25.78 17.11 -5.18
CA VAL A 23 26.13 17.24 -6.60
C VAL A 23 25.52 16.10 -7.40
N ARG A 24 24.80 16.44 -8.48
CA ARG A 24 24.22 15.46 -9.40
C ARG A 24 25.29 14.65 -10.08
N PHE A 25 25.10 13.33 -10.16
CA PHE A 25 25.91 12.44 -10.98
C PHE A 25 25.04 11.57 -11.90
N VAL A 26 25.65 11.08 -12.96
CA VAL A 26 25.12 10.04 -13.84
C VAL A 26 26.24 9.04 -14.14
N ASP A 27 26.17 7.88 -13.52
CA ASP A 27 27.15 6.82 -13.76
C ASP A 27 26.66 5.89 -14.88
N LYS A 28 27.64 5.33 -15.59
CA LYS A 28 27.45 4.29 -16.62
C LYS A 28 28.37 3.13 -16.27
N ILE A 29 27.80 2.12 -15.64
CA ILE A 29 28.54 1.03 -15.03
C ILE A 29 28.45 -0.21 -15.92
N PRO A 30 29.55 -0.71 -16.49
CA PRO A 30 29.59 -2.05 -17.05
C PRO A 30 29.32 -3.06 -15.92
N TYR A 31 28.25 -3.82 -16.04
CA TYR A 31 27.83 -4.74 -15.00
C TYR A 31 28.07 -6.19 -15.41
N SER A 32 28.69 -6.95 -14.51
CA SER A 32 29.00 -8.37 -14.65
C SER A 32 28.12 -9.17 -13.69
N PRO A 33 26.94 -9.66 -14.13
CA PRO A 33 26.02 -10.38 -13.25
C PRO A 33 26.61 -11.68 -12.73
N THR A 34 26.32 -12.01 -11.47
CA THR A 34 26.63 -13.28 -10.86
C THR A 34 25.40 -14.16 -10.79
N PHE A 35 25.50 -15.35 -11.38
CA PHE A 35 24.55 -16.44 -11.20
C PHE A 35 25.15 -17.53 -10.33
N TYR A 36 24.34 -18.49 -9.95
CA TYR A 36 24.77 -19.60 -9.11
C TYR A 36 24.28 -20.92 -9.71
N LEU A 37 25.11 -21.92 -9.70
CA LEU A 37 24.82 -23.26 -10.20
C LEU A 37 24.92 -24.29 -9.08
N ALA A 38 24.10 -25.36 -9.17
CA ALA A 38 24.17 -26.46 -8.22
C ALA A 38 25.57 -27.08 -8.15
N SER A 39 26.11 -27.23 -6.94
CA SER A 39 27.39 -27.83 -6.68
C SER A 39 27.26 -29.15 -5.93
N LYS A 40 28.09 -30.14 -6.31
CA LYS A 40 28.26 -31.39 -5.54
C LYS A 40 29.15 -31.22 -4.33
N ARG A 41 29.93 -30.13 -4.30
CA ARG A 41 30.83 -29.79 -3.20
C ARG A 41 30.05 -28.92 -2.19
N GLU A 42 30.43 -29.01 -0.93
CA GLU A 42 29.91 -28.08 0.05
C GLU A 42 30.39 -26.66 -0.25
N SER A 43 29.48 -25.72 -0.18
CA SER A 43 29.71 -24.31 -0.45
C SER A 43 29.03 -23.45 0.60
N ASP A 44 29.55 -22.26 0.86
CA ASP A 44 28.96 -21.25 1.71
C ASP A 44 27.60 -20.76 1.14
N TRP A 45 27.46 -20.79 -0.18
CA TRP A 45 26.26 -20.37 -0.87
C TRP A 45 25.25 -21.51 -0.98
N LYS A 46 24.01 -21.26 -0.59
CA LYS A 46 22.94 -22.25 -0.63
C LYS A 46 21.73 -21.70 -1.39
N THR A 47 20.95 -22.57 -1.99
CA THR A 47 19.59 -22.21 -2.43
C THR A 47 18.68 -22.05 -1.21
N VAL A 48 17.47 -21.49 -1.43
CA VAL A 48 16.43 -21.46 -0.37
C VAL A 48 16.07 -22.85 0.15
N TYR A 49 16.30 -23.90 -0.66
CA TYR A 49 16.11 -25.30 -0.27
C TYR A 49 17.39 -25.96 0.31
N ARG A 50 18.38 -25.15 0.72
CA ARG A 50 19.63 -25.55 1.38
C ARG A 50 20.57 -26.40 0.52
N GLN A 51 20.36 -26.48 -0.80
CA GLN A 51 21.29 -27.10 -1.73
C GLN A 51 22.52 -26.21 -1.92
N SER A 52 23.73 -26.81 -1.94
CA SER A 52 24.98 -26.08 -2.22
C SER A 52 25.02 -25.57 -3.66
N VAL A 53 25.45 -24.32 -3.83
CA VAL A 53 25.63 -23.70 -5.14
C VAL A 53 26.95 -22.95 -5.20
N GLU A 54 27.50 -22.79 -6.39
CA GLU A 54 28.75 -22.05 -6.64
C GLU A 54 28.46 -20.83 -7.53
N PRO A 55 29.08 -19.65 -7.26
CA PRO A 55 28.92 -18.47 -8.07
C PRO A 55 29.61 -18.61 -9.43
N VAL A 56 28.91 -18.10 -10.47
CA VAL A 56 29.42 -18.02 -11.85
C VAL A 56 29.22 -16.59 -12.33
N VAL A 57 30.34 -15.85 -12.42
CA VAL A 57 30.30 -14.45 -12.89
C VAL A 57 30.24 -14.44 -14.40
N GLN A 58 29.32 -13.67 -14.95
CA GLN A 58 29.22 -13.42 -16.39
C GLN A 58 30.00 -12.16 -16.76
N GLY A 59 30.61 -12.15 -17.94
CA GLY A 59 31.45 -11.01 -18.37
C GLY A 59 30.62 -9.75 -18.68
N SER A 60 29.33 -9.92 -19.02
CA SER A 60 28.43 -8.82 -19.34
C SER A 60 26.96 -9.18 -19.17
N ILE A 61 26.07 -8.18 -19.16
CA ILE A 61 24.60 -8.39 -19.13
C ILE A 61 24.13 -9.21 -20.33
N ARG A 62 24.74 -8.99 -21.52
CA ARG A 62 24.38 -9.75 -22.73
C ARG A 62 24.74 -11.22 -22.54
N GLU A 63 25.97 -11.52 -22.12
CA GLU A 63 26.37 -12.89 -21.84
C GLU A 63 25.51 -13.56 -20.78
N ALA A 64 25.13 -12.82 -19.73
CA ALA A 64 24.22 -13.29 -18.72
C ALA A 64 22.84 -13.67 -19.28
N ARG A 65 22.26 -12.84 -20.15
CA ARG A 65 20.99 -13.15 -20.83
C ARG A 65 21.11 -14.35 -21.74
N ASP A 66 22.19 -14.44 -22.51
CA ASP A 66 22.45 -15.57 -23.42
C ASP A 66 22.69 -16.85 -22.61
N PHE A 67 23.38 -16.76 -21.47
CA PHE A 67 23.59 -17.87 -20.55
C PHE A 67 22.25 -18.41 -20.00
N VAL A 68 21.42 -17.55 -19.44
CA VAL A 68 20.09 -17.95 -18.92
C VAL A 68 19.24 -18.57 -20.02
N LYS A 69 19.20 -17.96 -21.22
CA LYS A 69 18.42 -18.46 -22.35
C LYS A 69 18.92 -19.82 -22.83
N ARG A 70 20.23 -20.04 -22.88
CA ARG A 70 20.83 -21.31 -23.33
C ARG A 70 20.46 -22.49 -22.44
N TYR A 71 20.33 -22.26 -21.15
CA TYR A 71 20.08 -23.30 -20.16
C TYR A 71 18.64 -23.33 -19.63
N ALA A 72 17.75 -22.49 -20.16
CA ALA A 72 16.36 -22.39 -19.69
C ALA A 72 15.57 -23.69 -19.79
N ASP A 73 15.81 -24.46 -20.87
CA ASP A 73 15.07 -25.69 -21.20
C ASP A 73 15.95 -26.95 -21.03
N VAL A 74 17.05 -26.85 -20.28
CA VAL A 74 17.94 -28.01 -20.03
C VAL A 74 17.49 -28.71 -18.75
N ASP A 75 16.99 -29.93 -18.89
CA ASP A 75 16.54 -30.73 -17.75
C ASP A 75 17.63 -30.94 -16.71
N GLY A 76 17.29 -30.72 -15.45
CA GLY A 76 18.21 -30.87 -14.33
C GLY A 76 19.24 -29.74 -14.18
N PHE A 77 19.20 -28.72 -15.06
CA PHE A 77 20.10 -27.58 -14.98
C PHE A 77 19.34 -26.32 -14.58
N THR A 78 19.61 -25.80 -13.40
CA THR A 78 18.94 -24.61 -12.88
C THR A 78 19.93 -23.48 -12.68
N VAL A 79 19.65 -22.31 -13.26
CA VAL A 79 20.42 -21.07 -13.06
C VAL A 79 19.73 -20.25 -11.97
N TYR A 80 20.39 -20.13 -10.82
CA TYR A 80 19.87 -19.36 -9.68
C TYR A 80 20.39 -17.92 -9.73
N GLY A 81 19.61 -16.98 -9.17
CA GLY A 81 19.98 -15.57 -9.08
C GLY A 81 18.96 -14.63 -9.71
N SER A 82 19.25 -13.33 -9.66
CA SER A 82 18.36 -12.28 -10.17
C SER A 82 18.68 -11.93 -11.64
N ASN A 83 17.63 -11.74 -12.43
CA ASN A 83 17.73 -11.17 -13.78
C ASN A 83 17.35 -9.67 -13.81
N LEU A 84 17.13 -9.07 -12.65
CA LEU A 84 16.91 -7.63 -12.46
C LEU A 84 18.26 -6.96 -12.18
N TYR A 85 19.08 -6.83 -13.24
CA TYR A 85 20.48 -6.46 -13.13
C TYR A 85 20.69 -5.07 -12.53
N GLU A 86 19.81 -4.12 -12.84
CA GLU A 86 19.85 -2.78 -12.29
C GLU A 86 19.72 -2.77 -10.77
N TYR A 87 18.82 -3.59 -10.20
CA TYR A 87 18.62 -3.65 -8.75
C TYR A 87 19.66 -4.50 -8.05
N ALA A 88 20.21 -5.53 -8.70
CA ALA A 88 21.36 -6.25 -8.22
C ALA A 88 22.58 -5.31 -8.09
N CYS A 89 22.83 -4.51 -9.12
CA CYS A 89 23.88 -3.49 -9.11
C CYS A 89 23.65 -2.43 -8.01
N LEU A 90 22.42 -1.95 -7.81
CA LEU A 90 22.10 -1.03 -6.72
C LEU A 90 22.37 -1.65 -5.35
N ASN A 91 22.01 -2.91 -5.15
CA ASN A 91 22.21 -3.58 -3.86
C ASN A 91 23.69 -3.72 -3.50
N GLU A 92 24.55 -3.91 -4.50
CA GLU A 92 26.00 -4.02 -4.31
C GLU A 92 26.65 -2.68 -3.97
N GLN A 93 26.12 -1.55 -4.46
CA GLN A 93 26.82 -0.27 -4.44
C GLN A 93 26.23 0.76 -3.49
N TYR A 94 24.94 0.65 -3.13
CA TYR A 94 24.25 1.68 -2.35
C TYR A 94 23.64 1.13 -1.06
N GLY A 95 23.66 1.97 -0.01
CA GLY A 95 22.90 1.78 1.22
C GLY A 95 21.41 2.16 1.06
N ASN A 96 20.73 2.30 2.19
CA ASN A 96 19.34 2.75 2.25
C ASN A 96 19.21 4.24 2.59
N ASP A 97 20.34 4.92 2.84
CA ASP A 97 20.34 6.33 3.22
C ASP A 97 20.16 7.22 1.99
N TYR A 98 19.38 8.28 2.16
CA TYR A 98 19.12 9.31 1.14
C TYR A 98 18.86 10.67 1.79
N ASP A 99 18.98 11.72 1.00
CA ASP A 99 18.66 13.08 1.41
C ASP A 99 17.56 13.64 0.51
N ILE A 100 16.37 13.77 1.08
CA ILE A 100 15.17 14.21 0.38
C ILE A 100 15.28 15.65 -0.13
N GLU A 101 16.06 16.51 0.55
CA GLU A 101 16.20 17.92 0.17
C GLU A 101 16.87 18.11 -1.21
N HIS A 102 17.61 17.10 -1.67
CA HIS A 102 18.24 17.11 -3.00
C HIS A 102 17.38 16.48 -4.08
N ILE A 103 16.35 15.72 -3.75
CA ILE A 103 15.48 15.06 -4.73
C ILE A 103 14.56 16.11 -5.38
N ARG A 104 14.64 16.25 -6.68
CA ARG A 104 13.88 17.22 -7.45
C ARG A 104 12.53 16.65 -7.87
N VAL A 105 11.45 17.18 -7.32
CA VAL A 105 10.07 16.79 -7.64
C VAL A 105 9.44 17.86 -8.51
N ALA A 106 9.11 17.54 -9.74
CA ALA A 106 8.34 18.39 -10.65
C ALA A 106 6.87 17.98 -10.60
N ASN A 107 6.02 18.87 -10.13
CA ASN A 107 4.56 18.70 -10.19
C ASN A 107 4.06 19.37 -11.47
N ILE A 108 3.39 18.60 -12.34
CA ILE A 108 2.97 19.03 -13.67
C ILE A 108 1.46 18.87 -13.84
N ASP A 109 0.87 19.77 -14.61
CA ASP A 109 -0.51 19.69 -15.10
C ASP A 109 -0.57 20.35 -16.49
N ILE A 110 -1.34 19.72 -17.41
CA ILE A 110 -1.53 20.26 -18.78
C ILE A 110 -3.00 20.52 -19.04
N GLU A 111 -3.26 21.58 -19.80
CA GLU A 111 -4.58 21.85 -20.33
C GLU A 111 -4.60 21.63 -21.84
N VAL A 112 -5.66 20.98 -22.30
CA VAL A 112 -5.81 20.55 -23.70
C VAL A 112 -7.12 21.10 -24.25
N GLY A 113 -7.13 21.50 -25.48
CA GLY A 113 -8.36 21.89 -26.19
C GLY A 113 -9.39 20.74 -26.14
N SER A 114 -10.67 21.08 -25.97
CA SER A 114 -11.75 20.09 -25.84
C SER A 114 -12.93 20.39 -26.76
N GLU A 115 -12.66 20.98 -27.92
CA GLU A 115 -13.69 21.32 -28.91
C GLU A 115 -14.45 20.10 -29.45
N GLU A 116 -13.75 18.97 -29.59
CA GLU A 116 -14.28 17.71 -30.14
C GLU A 116 -14.61 16.68 -29.05
N GLY A 117 -14.81 17.11 -27.79
CA GLY A 117 -15.06 16.25 -26.65
C GLY A 117 -13.82 16.01 -25.79
N PHE A 118 -13.85 14.97 -24.92
CA PHE A 118 -12.75 14.67 -24.02
C PHE A 118 -11.50 14.22 -24.82
N PRO A 119 -10.34 14.87 -24.62
CA PRO A 119 -9.13 14.56 -25.39
C PRO A 119 -8.54 13.21 -24.97
N GLU A 120 -8.39 12.31 -25.96
CA GLU A 120 -7.82 10.98 -25.76
C GLU A 120 -6.29 11.01 -25.88
N PRO A 121 -5.52 10.58 -24.86
CA PRO A 121 -4.05 10.61 -24.90
C PRO A 121 -3.44 9.79 -26.04
N SER A 122 -4.03 8.66 -26.42
CA SER A 122 -3.55 7.81 -27.51
C SER A 122 -3.59 8.52 -28.88
N ASP A 123 -4.59 9.37 -29.09
CA ASP A 123 -4.76 10.13 -30.35
C ASP A 123 -4.01 11.45 -30.31
N ALA A 124 -3.99 12.14 -29.17
CA ALA A 124 -3.39 13.45 -28.93
C ALA A 124 -3.66 14.45 -30.06
N LYS A 125 -4.92 14.54 -30.55
CA LYS A 125 -5.30 15.34 -31.71
C LYS A 125 -5.43 16.80 -31.37
N GLN A 126 -5.94 17.13 -30.22
CA GLN A 126 -6.25 18.49 -29.81
C GLN A 126 -5.01 19.21 -29.26
N PRO A 127 -4.91 20.53 -29.45
CA PRO A 127 -3.73 21.28 -29.05
C PRO A 127 -3.60 21.40 -27.54
N ILE A 128 -2.36 21.38 -27.04
CA ILE A 128 -2.03 21.76 -25.68
C ILE A 128 -2.10 23.28 -25.56
N THR A 129 -2.91 23.78 -24.66
CA THR A 129 -3.20 25.20 -24.47
C THR A 129 -2.43 25.83 -23.33
N ALA A 130 -2.10 25.04 -22.29
CA ALA A 130 -1.22 25.46 -21.21
C ALA A 130 -0.46 24.26 -20.62
N ILE A 131 0.73 24.51 -20.09
CA ILE A 131 1.51 23.58 -19.27
C ILE A 131 1.99 24.34 -18.05
N THR A 132 1.65 23.83 -16.87
CA THR A 132 2.17 24.33 -15.59
C THR A 132 3.11 23.31 -14.96
N VAL A 133 4.30 23.74 -14.55
CA VAL A 133 5.28 22.93 -13.81
C VAL A 133 5.66 23.67 -12.54
N LYS A 134 5.48 23.04 -11.39
CA LYS A 134 5.93 23.57 -10.10
C LYS A 134 7.08 22.72 -9.56
N MET A 135 8.18 23.38 -9.20
CA MET A 135 9.35 22.74 -8.60
C MET A 135 10.12 23.73 -7.72
N ASN A 136 10.51 23.29 -6.54
CA ASN A 136 11.30 24.07 -5.57
C ASN A 136 10.66 25.45 -5.25
N GLY A 137 9.35 25.49 -5.04
CA GLY A 137 8.61 26.70 -4.70
C GLY A 137 8.41 27.70 -5.85
N LYS A 138 8.83 27.37 -7.08
CA LYS A 138 8.61 28.18 -8.29
C LYS A 138 7.63 27.52 -9.22
N VAL A 139 6.71 28.30 -9.75
CA VAL A 139 5.70 27.88 -10.74
C VAL A 139 6.09 28.44 -12.10
N PHE A 140 6.25 27.55 -13.07
CA PHE A 140 6.51 27.90 -14.46
C PHE A 140 5.24 27.57 -15.26
N VAL A 141 4.69 28.57 -15.92
CA VAL A 141 3.49 28.41 -16.75
C VAL A 141 3.81 28.79 -18.19
N LEU A 142 3.54 27.88 -19.10
CA LEU A 142 3.64 28.10 -20.53
C LEU A 142 2.24 28.13 -21.12
N GLY A 143 1.90 29.21 -21.80
CA GLY A 143 0.59 29.39 -22.42
C GLY A 143 0.70 30.08 -23.77
N VAL A 144 -0.41 30.19 -24.47
CA VAL A 144 -0.47 30.79 -25.85
C VAL A 144 -1.16 32.13 -25.89
N GLY A 145 -1.74 32.63 -24.80
CA GLY A 145 -2.45 33.90 -24.68
C GLY A 145 -1.75 34.89 -23.74
N GLU A 146 -2.39 36.03 -23.54
CA GLU A 146 -1.91 37.04 -22.60
C GLU A 146 -2.37 36.73 -21.16
N TYR A 147 -1.44 36.79 -20.24
CA TYR A 147 -1.69 36.58 -18.81
C TYR A 147 -0.98 37.66 -18.00
N HIS A 148 -1.71 38.32 -17.14
CA HIS A 148 -1.15 39.34 -16.26
C HIS A 148 -0.69 38.68 -14.95
N ASN A 149 0.62 38.42 -14.85
CA ASN A 149 1.19 37.83 -13.68
C ASN A 149 1.40 38.84 -12.53
N THR A 150 0.78 38.62 -11.40
CA THR A 150 0.90 39.44 -10.17
C THR A 150 1.71 38.76 -9.06
N ARG A 151 2.25 37.56 -9.31
CA ARG A 151 2.91 36.73 -8.30
C ARG A 151 4.41 36.62 -8.58
N ASP A 152 5.24 36.78 -7.55
CA ASP A 152 6.70 36.69 -7.64
C ASP A 152 7.22 35.25 -7.78
N ASP A 153 6.46 34.25 -7.32
CA ASP A 153 6.78 32.82 -7.41
C ASP A 153 6.37 32.22 -8.76
N VAL A 154 5.53 32.91 -9.54
CA VAL A 154 5.04 32.47 -10.84
C VAL A 154 5.84 33.11 -11.96
N ARG A 155 6.28 32.30 -12.92
CA ARG A 155 6.91 32.76 -14.17
C ARG A 155 6.05 32.32 -15.36
N TYR A 156 5.30 33.25 -15.93
CA TYR A 156 4.52 33.05 -17.13
C TYR A 156 5.37 33.26 -18.40
N LEU A 157 5.25 32.35 -19.35
CA LEU A 157 5.90 32.39 -20.65
C LEU A 157 4.83 32.38 -21.76
N ASN A 158 4.53 33.53 -22.34
CA ASN A 158 3.69 33.59 -23.54
C ASN A 158 4.43 32.99 -24.73
N CYS A 159 3.90 31.89 -25.25
CA CYS A 159 4.51 31.14 -26.35
C CYS A 159 3.90 31.47 -27.71
N GLN A 160 2.75 32.15 -27.76
CA GLN A 160 2.01 32.57 -28.95
C GLN A 160 1.44 31.42 -29.81
N THR A 161 2.17 30.30 -29.93
CA THR A 161 1.75 29.09 -30.69
C THR A 161 2.09 27.84 -29.90
N GLU A 162 1.37 26.74 -30.16
CA GLU A 162 1.61 25.44 -29.49
C GLU A 162 3.02 24.91 -29.78
N ASP A 163 3.52 25.01 -31.00
CA ASP A 163 4.87 24.56 -31.37
C ASP A 163 5.94 25.20 -30.49
N ARG A 164 5.83 26.54 -30.30
CA ARG A 164 6.74 27.29 -29.44
C ARG A 164 6.53 26.92 -27.94
N LEU A 165 5.30 26.66 -27.55
CA LEU A 165 4.98 26.20 -26.18
C LEU A 165 5.70 24.91 -25.90
N ILE A 166 5.58 23.92 -26.79
CA ILE A 166 6.22 22.59 -26.62
C ILE A 166 7.75 22.73 -26.65
N MET A 167 8.31 23.51 -27.57
CA MET A 167 9.77 23.73 -27.62
C MET A 167 10.30 24.36 -26.35
N LYS A 168 9.66 25.42 -25.86
CA LYS A 168 10.05 26.07 -24.61
C LYS A 168 9.84 25.15 -23.38
N PHE A 169 8.78 24.31 -23.40
CA PHE A 169 8.57 23.30 -22.36
C PHE A 169 9.71 22.30 -22.33
N LEU A 170 10.12 21.74 -23.47
CA LEU A 170 11.23 20.79 -23.52
C LEU A 170 12.56 21.40 -23.05
N ASP A 171 12.82 22.67 -23.43
CA ASP A 171 14.00 23.40 -22.96
C ASP A 171 13.98 23.67 -21.44
N LEU A 172 12.80 23.98 -20.90
CA LEU A 172 12.60 24.15 -19.48
C LEU A 172 12.75 22.80 -18.75
N TRP A 173 12.12 21.75 -19.26
CA TRP A 173 12.13 20.41 -18.67
C TRP A 173 13.56 19.86 -18.51
N GLU A 174 14.37 20.00 -19.56
CA GLU A 174 15.78 19.60 -19.51
C GLU A 174 16.58 20.40 -18.46
N LYS A 175 16.29 21.70 -18.27
CA LYS A 175 16.94 22.54 -17.25
C LYS A 175 16.50 22.22 -15.84
N LEU A 176 15.23 21.88 -15.64
CA LEU A 176 14.70 21.47 -14.34
C LEU A 176 15.34 20.17 -13.88
N ASP A 177 15.67 19.26 -14.80
CA ASP A 177 16.36 17.99 -14.54
C ASP A 177 15.75 17.24 -13.35
N ALA A 178 14.43 17.00 -13.40
CA ALA A 178 13.68 16.38 -12.33
C ALA A 178 14.07 14.92 -12.11
N ASP A 179 13.96 14.46 -10.86
CA ASP A 179 14.08 13.05 -10.48
C ASP A 179 12.72 12.36 -10.47
N ILE A 180 11.72 13.12 -10.06
CA ILE A 180 10.33 12.67 -9.96
C ILE A 180 9.45 13.63 -10.73
N VAL A 181 8.51 13.10 -11.50
CA VAL A 181 7.36 13.83 -11.98
C VAL A 181 6.11 13.34 -11.25
N THR A 182 5.31 14.27 -10.76
CA THR A 182 4.04 14.02 -10.08
C THR A 182 2.96 14.94 -10.60
N GLY A 183 1.72 14.69 -10.25
CA GLY A 183 0.52 15.44 -10.59
C GLY A 183 -0.69 14.53 -10.45
N TRP A 184 -1.89 15.01 -10.75
CA TRP A 184 -3.11 14.24 -10.61
C TRP A 184 -3.48 13.48 -11.86
N ASN A 185 -3.32 12.17 -11.89
CA ASN A 185 -3.52 11.28 -13.05
C ASN A 185 -2.48 11.46 -14.17
N VAL A 186 -1.31 11.99 -13.83
CA VAL A 186 -0.26 12.34 -14.82
C VAL A 186 0.27 11.15 -15.60
N ARG A 187 0.25 9.96 -15.00
CA ARG A 187 0.77 8.74 -15.62
C ARG A 187 -0.08 8.27 -16.79
N PHE A 188 -1.39 8.51 -16.75
CA PHE A 188 -2.35 8.00 -17.73
C PHE A 188 -2.94 9.10 -18.62
N PHE A 189 -2.71 10.38 -18.28
CA PHE A 189 -3.20 11.49 -19.08
C PHE A 189 -2.05 12.41 -19.53
N ASP A 190 -1.46 13.20 -18.64
CA ASP A 190 -0.53 14.28 -19.01
C ASP A 190 0.72 13.77 -19.73
N ILE A 191 1.41 12.78 -19.17
CA ILE A 191 2.64 12.24 -19.76
C ILE A 191 2.37 11.55 -21.10
N PRO A 192 1.37 10.64 -21.23
CA PRO A 192 1.04 10.06 -22.52
C PRO A 192 0.60 11.13 -23.55
N TYR A 193 -0.20 12.11 -23.14
CA TYR A 193 -0.63 13.18 -24.03
C TYR A 193 0.55 14.00 -24.54
N LEU A 194 1.44 14.43 -23.64
CA LEU A 194 2.67 15.16 -24.03
C LEU A 194 3.53 14.35 -25.00
N VAL A 195 3.83 13.09 -24.66
CA VAL A 195 4.67 12.24 -25.53
C VAL A 195 4.04 12.06 -26.91
N ASN A 196 2.76 11.72 -26.98
CA ASN A 196 2.05 11.48 -28.23
C ASN A 196 1.87 12.79 -29.05
N ARG A 197 1.55 13.91 -28.37
CA ARG A 197 1.40 15.20 -29.01
C ARG A 197 2.71 15.72 -29.60
N ILE A 198 3.81 15.62 -28.85
CA ILE A 198 5.15 15.99 -29.33
C ILE A 198 5.54 15.11 -30.52
N THR A 199 5.31 13.82 -30.45
CA THR A 199 5.59 12.89 -31.54
C THR A 199 4.77 13.22 -32.77
N ARG A 200 3.50 13.61 -32.61
CA ARG A 200 2.60 13.98 -33.71
C ARG A 200 3.01 15.29 -34.41
N LEU A 201 3.42 16.29 -33.64
CA LEU A 201 3.75 17.61 -34.16
C LEU A 201 5.19 17.69 -34.73
N PHE A 202 6.09 16.93 -34.14
CA PHE A 202 7.50 16.92 -34.51
C PHE A 202 7.93 15.50 -34.90
N ASP A 203 8.50 14.76 -33.97
CA ASP A 203 8.92 13.37 -34.15
C ASP A 203 9.18 12.69 -32.79
N GLU A 204 9.46 11.38 -32.80
CA GLU A 204 9.79 10.60 -31.61
C GLU A 204 11.07 11.09 -30.90
N LYS A 205 12.06 11.59 -31.64
CA LYS A 205 13.33 12.10 -31.07
C LYS A 205 13.08 13.35 -30.22
N MET A 206 12.13 14.17 -30.62
CA MET A 206 11.72 15.34 -29.81
C MET A 206 11.02 14.88 -28.53
N ALA A 207 10.12 13.90 -28.60
CA ALA A 207 9.46 13.34 -27.41
C ALA A 207 10.48 12.68 -26.45
N GLN A 208 11.52 12.04 -26.96
CA GLN A 208 12.61 11.44 -26.16
C GLN A 208 13.37 12.49 -25.31
N ARG A 209 13.24 13.79 -25.58
CA ARG A 209 13.79 14.86 -24.74
C ARG A 209 13.17 14.89 -23.33
N MET A 210 12.00 14.32 -23.15
CA MET A 210 11.39 14.18 -21.81
C MET A 210 12.18 13.22 -20.90
N SER A 211 13.05 12.36 -21.45
CA SER A 211 13.95 11.48 -20.70
C SER A 211 15.38 12.02 -20.74
N PRO A 212 16.08 12.12 -19.58
CA PRO A 212 17.50 12.48 -19.56
C PRO A 212 18.39 11.45 -20.27
N HIS A 213 17.92 10.22 -20.44
CA HIS A 213 18.61 9.17 -21.19
C HIS A 213 18.10 9.02 -22.64
N ARG A 214 17.24 9.92 -23.10
CA ARG A 214 16.65 9.88 -24.46
C ARG A 214 16.02 8.52 -24.76
N SER A 215 15.29 7.96 -23.79
CA SER A 215 14.64 6.66 -23.91
C SER A 215 13.28 6.68 -23.24
N LEU A 216 12.26 6.36 -24.03
CA LEU A 216 10.88 6.23 -23.60
C LEU A 216 10.44 4.79 -23.83
N ASN A 217 9.85 4.17 -22.83
CA ASN A 217 9.31 2.81 -22.91
C ASN A 217 7.78 2.88 -22.87
N TYR A 218 7.15 2.57 -23.98
CA TYR A 218 5.70 2.43 -24.08
C TYR A 218 5.24 1.16 -23.37
N ARG A 219 4.15 1.25 -22.61
CA ARG A 219 3.50 0.10 -21.98
C ARG A 219 1.99 0.23 -22.04
N GLN A 220 1.34 -0.91 -22.23
CA GLN A 220 -0.09 -1.07 -21.96
C GLN A 220 -0.27 -1.83 -20.66
N ILE A 221 -1.04 -1.28 -19.75
CA ILE A 221 -1.35 -1.91 -18.47
C ILE A 221 -2.86 -2.00 -18.27
N GLN A 222 -3.31 -3.09 -17.68
CA GLN A 222 -4.71 -3.23 -17.30
C GLN A 222 -4.87 -2.71 -15.88
N GLN A 223 -5.62 -1.63 -15.73
CA GLN A 223 -5.90 -1.01 -14.44
C GLN A 223 -7.37 -0.58 -14.36
N TRP A 224 -8.01 -0.81 -13.22
CA TRP A 224 -9.43 -0.52 -12.99
C TRP A 224 -10.37 -1.08 -14.09
N ASN A 225 -10.09 -2.30 -14.55
CA ASN A 225 -10.81 -2.98 -15.63
C ASN A 225 -10.76 -2.27 -17.01
N ARG A 226 -9.81 -1.36 -17.18
CA ARG A 226 -9.53 -0.70 -18.46
C ARG A 226 -8.09 -0.93 -18.89
N GLN A 227 -7.87 -1.05 -20.18
CA GLN A 227 -6.55 -1.04 -20.77
C GLN A 227 -6.11 0.45 -20.89
N GLN A 228 -4.97 0.77 -20.29
CA GLN A 228 -4.44 2.12 -20.27
C GLN A 228 -3.01 2.14 -20.83
N GLU A 229 -2.71 3.20 -21.56
CA GLU A 229 -1.38 3.44 -22.10
C GLU A 229 -0.58 4.31 -21.16
N CYS A 230 0.69 4.00 -21.00
CA CYS A 230 1.61 4.82 -20.24
C CYS A 230 3.03 4.75 -20.83
N TYR A 231 3.83 5.75 -20.49
CA TYR A 231 5.23 5.81 -20.84
C TYR A 231 6.10 5.80 -19.60
N GLU A 232 7.21 5.07 -19.65
CA GLU A 232 8.28 5.17 -18.66
C GLU A 232 9.38 6.08 -19.23
N LEU A 233 9.76 7.09 -18.47
CA LEU A 233 10.82 8.03 -18.81
C LEU A 233 12.13 7.54 -18.18
N ALA A 234 13.04 6.96 -18.96
CA ALA A 234 14.29 6.47 -18.39
C ALA A 234 15.06 7.61 -17.70
N GLY A 235 15.36 7.42 -16.41
CA GLY A 235 16.02 8.40 -15.56
C GLY A 235 15.11 9.33 -14.77
N VAL A 236 13.78 9.27 -14.94
CA VAL A 236 12.78 10.03 -14.17
C VAL A 236 11.71 9.08 -13.69
N SER A 237 11.37 9.12 -12.40
CA SER A 237 10.30 8.32 -11.85
C SER A 237 8.96 9.06 -11.90
N ILE A 238 7.92 8.40 -12.42
CA ILE A 238 6.56 8.96 -12.43
C ILE A 238 5.87 8.47 -11.16
N LEU A 239 5.63 9.38 -10.23
CA LEU A 239 4.84 9.16 -9.02
C LEU A 239 3.50 9.89 -9.14
N ASP A 240 2.57 9.27 -9.85
CA ASP A 240 1.21 9.78 -9.99
C ASP A 240 0.53 9.92 -8.63
N TYR A 241 0.09 11.14 -8.30
CA TYR A 241 -0.42 11.40 -6.95
C TYR A 241 -1.78 10.76 -6.71
N LEU A 242 -2.61 10.60 -7.74
CA LEU A 242 -3.86 9.84 -7.64
C LEU A 242 -3.59 8.35 -7.33
N GLU A 243 -2.58 7.75 -7.97
CA GLU A 243 -2.19 6.36 -7.67
C GLU A 243 -1.62 6.24 -6.25
N LEU A 244 -0.76 7.18 -5.82
CA LEU A 244 -0.25 7.22 -4.43
C LEU A 244 -1.39 7.32 -3.44
N TYR A 245 -2.32 8.25 -3.65
CA TYR A 245 -3.47 8.45 -2.79
C TYR A 245 -4.31 7.17 -2.66
N ARG A 246 -4.69 6.56 -3.79
CA ARG A 246 -5.48 5.32 -3.79
C ARG A 246 -4.77 4.14 -3.15
N LYS A 247 -3.46 4.05 -3.30
CA LYS A 247 -2.67 2.92 -2.79
C LYS A 247 -2.41 3.03 -1.29
N PHE A 248 -2.19 4.22 -0.79
CA PHE A 248 -1.69 4.44 0.56
C PHE A 248 -2.71 5.02 1.53
N THR A 249 -3.92 5.34 1.06
CA THR A 249 -5.06 5.69 1.92
C THR A 249 -6.02 4.52 2.02
N TYR A 250 -6.46 4.21 3.24
CA TYR A 250 -7.34 3.05 3.49
C TYR A 250 -8.82 3.41 3.44
N SER A 251 -9.17 4.70 3.50
CA SER A 251 -10.54 5.17 3.43
C SER A 251 -11.02 5.28 2.00
N GLN A 252 -12.15 4.66 1.71
CA GLN A 252 -12.80 4.78 0.42
C GLN A 252 -13.41 6.18 0.28
N GLN A 253 -13.20 6.82 -0.86
CA GLN A 253 -13.71 8.17 -1.13
C GLN A 253 -14.93 8.14 -2.05
N GLU A 254 -15.82 9.09 -1.89
CA GLU A 254 -17.01 9.28 -2.72
C GLU A 254 -16.64 9.65 -4.17
N SER A 255 -15.53 10.33 -4.35
CA SER A 255 -14.95 10.69 -5.64
C SER A 255 -13.43 10.76 -5.52
N TYR A 256 -12.74 10.40 -6.60
CA TYR A 256 -11.28 10.54 -6.70
C TYR A 256 -10.87 11.68 -7.65
N ARG A 257 -11.76 12.63 -7.93
CA ARG A 257 -11.42 13.88 -8.61
C ARG A 257 -10.61 14.76 -7.69
N LEU A 258 -9.65 15.50 -8.23
CA LEU A 258 -8.78 16.39 -7.46
C LEU A 258 -9.58 17.36 -6.59
N ASP A 259 -10.64 17.96 -7.12
CA ASP A 259 -11.51 18.89 -6.38
C ASP A 259 -12.09 18.27 -5.10
N HIS A 260 -12.60 17.04 -5.22
CA HIS A 260 -13.19 16.34 -4.07
C HIS A 260 -12.13 15.96 -3.03
N ILE A 261 -10.99 15.40 -3.47
CA ILE A 261 -9.92 14.98 -2.57
C ILE A 261 -9.28 16.18 -1.88
N ALA A 262 -9.06 17.29 -2.59
CA ALA A 262 -8.57 18.52 -1.99
C ALA A 262 -9.54 19.05 -0.92
N HIS A 263 -10.85 19.03 -1.21
CA HIS A 263 -11.85 19.42 -0.21
C HIS A 263 -11.83 18.52 1.03
N VAL A 264 -11.79 17.20 0.85
CA VAL A 264 -11.76 16.25 1.97
C VAL A 264 -10.48 16.39 2.80
N GLU A 265 -9.34 16.48 2.12
CA GLU A 265 -8.05 16.45 2.82
C GLU A 265 -7.62 17.82 3.37
N ILE A 266 -7.79 18.89 2.61
CA ILE A 266 -7.27 20.20 2.98
C ILE A 266 -8.34 21.31 3.05
N GLY A 267 -9.62 20.98 2.84
CA GLY A 267 -10.73 21.95 2.89
C GLY A 267 -10.77 22.92 1.70
N GLU A 268 -9.96 22.70 0.67
CA GLU A 268 -9.86 23.56 -0.51
C GLU A 268 -10.53 22.91 -1.74
N LYS A 269 -10.89 23.73 -2.71
CA LYS A 269 -11.47 23.31 -3.99
C LYS A 269 -10.72 23.93 -5.16
N LYS A 270 -10.92 23.37 -6.34
CA LYS A 270 -10.55 24.00 -7.62
C LYS A 270 -11.23 25.36 -7.79
N LEU A 271 -10.73 26.19 -8.68
CA LEU A 271 -11.42 27.41 -9.05
C LEU A 271 -12.73 27.07 -9.76
N ASP A 272 -13.82 27.73 -9.34
CA ASP A 272 -15.13 27.55 -9.96
C ASP A 272 -15.20 28.33 -11.28
N TYR A 273 -15.68 27.66 -12.34
CA TYR A 273 -15.94 28.23 -13.65
C TYR A 273 -17.32 27.84 -14.19
N SER A 274 -18.23 27.48 -13.29
CA SER A 274 -19.60 27.06 -13.64
C SER A 274 -20.38 28.14 -14.41
N GLU A 275 -20.00 29.41 -14.26
CA GLU A 275 -20.57 30.53 -14.98
C GLU A 275 -20.39 30.48 -16.50
N VAL A 276 -19.31 29.82 -16.98
CA VAL A 276 -19.04 29.69 -18.44
C VAL A 276 -19.32 28.28 -18.97
N GLY A 277 -19.62 27.31 -18.09
CA GLY A 277 -20.05 25.96 -18.45
C GLY A 277 -18.92 24.98 -18.71
N THR A 278 -17.92 25.30 -19.56
CA THR A 278 -16.83 24.38 -19.90
C THR A 278 -15.46 25.06 -19.79
N LEU A 279 -14.42 24.27 -19.53
CA LEU A 279 -13.04 24.76 -19.47
C LEU A 279 -12.56 25.32 -20.84
N HIS A 280 -13.10 24.78 -21.92
CA HIS A 280 -12.83 25.28 -23.25
C HIS A 280 -13.44 26.69 -23.48
N GLU A 281 -14.63 26.94 -22.97
CA GLU A 281 -15.22 28.27 -22.99
C GLU A 281 -14.46 29.25 -22.09
N LEU A 282 -14.00 28.79 -20.91
CA LEU A 282 -13.13 29.59 -20.04
C LEU A 282 -11.85 30.01 -20.76
N TYR A 283 -11.20 29.10 -21.48
CA TYR A 283 -10.00 29.38 -22.28
C TYR A 283 -10.24 30.53 -23.30
N ARG A 284 -11.43 30.59 -23.91
CA ARG A 284 -11.78 31.59 -24.92
C ARG A 284 -12.26 32.92 -24.33
N THR A 285 -12.96 32.88 -23.20
CA THR A 285 -13.67 34.05 -22.65
C THR A 285 -12.91 34.72 -21.52
N ASP A 286 -12.19 33.98 -20.71
CA ASP A 286 -11.38 34.49 -19.60
C ASP A 286 -10.08 33.69 -19.44
N TYR A 287 -9.13 34.06 -20.31
CA TYR A 287 -7.81 33.40 -20.33
C TYR A 287 -7.01 33.61 -19.03
N GLN A 288 -7.24 34.72 -18.33
CA GLN A 288 -6.61 34.99 -17.04
C GLN A 288 -7.03 33.93 -16.01
N LYS A 289 -8.33 33.71 -15.84
CA LYS A 289 -8.88 32.71 -14.93
C LYS A 289 -8.53 31.29 -15.36
N PHE A 290 -8.45 31.03 -16.66
CA PHE A 290 -8.01 29.74 -17.19
C PHE A 290 -6.58 29.37 -16.76
N ILE A 291 -5.64 30.30 -16.81
CA ILE A 291 -4.27 30.09 -16.34
C ILE A 291 -4.22 29.97 -14.81
N ASP A 292 -4.98 30.80 -14.08
CA ASP A 292 -5.09 30.69 -12.61
C ASP A 292 -5.67 29.33 -12.20
N TYR A 293 -6.58 28.75 -12.97
CA TYR A 293 -7.12 27.41 -12.77
C TYR A 293 -6.04 26.34 -12.90
N ASN A 294 -5.25 26.35 -13.98
CA ASN A 294 -4.17 25.39 -14.20
C ASN A 294 -3.06 25.50 -13.11
N ILE A 295 -2.74 26.73 -12.66
CA ILE A 295 -1.83 26.95 -11.51
C ILE A 295 -2.41 26.32 -10.24
N LYS A 296 -3.71 26.54 -9.97
CA LYS A 296 -4.39 26.04 -8.78
C LYS A 296 -4.36 24.51 -8.71
N ASP A 297 -4.51 23.81 -9.83
CA ASP A 297 -4.49 22.35 -9.87
C ASP A 297 -3.13 21.79 -9.42
N VAL A 298 -2.04 22.36 -9.85
CA VAL A 298 -0.70 21.99 -9.39
C VAL A 298 -0.50 22.30 -7.90
N GLU A 299 -0.99 23.46 -7.44
CA GLU A 299 -0.88 23.85 -6.03
C GLU A 299 -1.69 22.95 -5.10
N LEU A 300 -2.86 22.50 -5.53
CA LEU A 300 -3.69 21.57 -4.73
C LEU A 300 -2.97 20.25 -4.49
N VAL A 301 -2.32 19.68 -5.51
CA VAL A 301 -1.55 18.44 -5.37
C VAL A 301 -0.39 18.61 -4.38
N GLU A 302 0.36 19.71 -4.48
CA GLU A 302 1.45 20.00 -3.52
C GLU A 302 0.94 20.12 -2.09
N ARG A 303 -0.16 20.88 -1.85
CA ARG A 303 -0.75 21.04 -0.51
C ARG A 303 -1.31 19.75 0.07
N ILE A 304 -1.86 18.87 -0.79
CA ILE A 304 -2.27 17.54 -0.35
C ILE A 304 -1.03 16.74 0.08
N ASP A 305 0.07 16.78 -0.69
CA ASP A 305 1.30 16.09 -0.30
C ASP A 305 1.97 16.71 0.93
N ASP A 306 1.88 18.01 1.13
CA ASP A 306 2.36 18.66 2.35
C ASP A 306 1.71 18.13 3.61
N LYS A 307 0.42 17.80 3.55
CA LYS A 307 -0.32 17.17 4.63
C LYS A 307 -0.04 15.67 4.74
N MET A 308 -0.09 14.94 3.63
CA MET A 308 -0.12 13.48 3.62
C MET A 308 1.25 12.83 3.53
N LYS A 309 2.22 13.52 2.91
CA LYS A 309 3.61 13.06 2.72
C LYS A 309 3.72 11.71 1.99
N LEU A 310 2.87 11.49 0.98
CA LEU A 310 2.84 10.21 0.26
C LEU A 310 4.07 10.01 -0.63
N ILE A 311 4.65 11.08 -1.17
CA ILE A 311 5.91 11.01 -1.92
C ILE A 311 7.03 10.57 -0.99
N GLU A 312 7.16 11.16 0.20
CA GLU A 312 8.16 10.74 1.20
C GLU A 312 8.00 9.26 1.59
N MET A 313 6.76 8.79 1.74
CA MET A 313 6.48 7.39 2.04
C MET A 313 6.88 6.47 0.88
N ALA A 314 6.62 6.85 -0.37
CA ALA A 314 7.05 6.10 -1.54
C ALA A 314 8.59 6.00 -1.60
N LEU A 315 9.30 7.09 -1.31
CA LEU A 315 10.76 7.09 -1.21
C LEU A 315 11.25 6.13 -0.13
N ALA A 316 10.67 6.17 1.07
CA ALA A 316 11.04 5.27 2.17
C ALA A 316 10.89 3.79 1.76
N ILE A 317 9.81 3.43 1.07
CA ILE A 317 9.58 2.07 0.54
C ILE A 317 10.63 1.71 -0.52
N ALA A 318 10.90 2.62 -1.45
CA ALA A 318 11.82 2.38 -2.56
C ALA A 318 13.27 2.18 -2.09
N TYR A 319 13.73 3.00 -1.15
CA TYR A 319 15.08 2.86 -0.59
C TYR A 319 15.23 1.63 0.30
N ASP A 320 14.20 1.26 1.05
CA ASP A 320 14.21 0.02 1.84
C ASP A 320 14.38 -1.22 0.94
N ALA A 321 13.72 -1.23 -0.21
CA ALA A 321 13.81 -2.31 -1.19
C ALA A 321 14.97 -2.17 -2.18
N LYS A 322 15.57 -0.98 -2.31
CA LYS A 322 16.56 -0.60 -3.33
C LYS A 322 16.02 -0.78 -4.76
N VAL A 323 14.91 -0.12 -5.05
CA VAL A 323 14.25 -0.09 -6.36
C VAL A 323 14.03 1.35 -6.84
N ASN A 324 13.59 1.53 -8.08
CA ASN A 324 13.14 2.84 -8.55
C ASN A 324 11.86 3.27 -7.82
N TYR A 325 11.65 4.58 -7.66
CA TYR A 325 10.52 5.10 -6.90
C TYR A 325 9.16 4.68 -7.45
N ASN A 326 9.01 4.56 -8.76
CA ASN A 326 7.78 4.09 -9.40
C ASN A 326 7.52 2.57 -9.20
N ASP A 327 8.52 1.78 -8.79
CA ASP A 327 8.32 0.36 -8.51
C ASP A 327 7.50 0.10 -7.24
N VAL A 328 7.29 1.11 -6.41
CA VAL A 328 6.38 1.00 -5.26
C VAL A 328 4.94 0.66 -5.68
N PHE A 329 4.55 0.96 -6.91
CA PHE A 329 3.27 0.54 -7.48
C PHE A 329 3.24 -0.94 -7.86
N THR A 330 4.39 -1.57 -8.08
CA THR A 330 4.53 -2.94 -8.57
C THR A 330 4.93 -3.90 -7.44
N GLN A 331 3.92 -4.38 -6.72
CA GLN A 331 4.09 -5.23 -5.53
C GLN A 331 4.98 -6.47 -5.75
N VAL A 332 4.78 -7.17 -6.87
CA VAL A 332 5.56 -8.39 -7.21
C VAL A 332 7.05 -8.07 -7.36
N ARG A 333 7.39 -6.98 -8.06
CA ARG A 333 8.79 -6.57 -8.26
C ARG A 333 9.42 -6.13 -6.94
N LEU A 334 8.71 -5.33 -6.17
CA LEU A 334 9.16 -4.87 -4.86
C LEU A 334 9.55 -6.05 -3.96
N TRP A 335 8.68 -7.06 -3.85
CA TRP A 335 8.94 -8.24 -3.04
C TRP A 335 10.03 -9.15 -3.62
N ASP A 336 10.12 -9.27 -4.94
CA ASP A 336 11.19 -10.05 -5.59
C ASP A 336 12.58 -9.48 -5.26
N VAL A 337 12.72 -8.15 -5.30
CA VAL A 337 13.98 -7.47 -4.96
C VAL A 337 14.24 -7.51 -3.45
N LEU A 338 13.24 -7.26 -2.60
CA LEU A 338 13.38 -7.36 -1.14
C LEU A 338 13.88 -8.73 -0.70
N ILE A 339 13.25 -9.81 -1.20
CA ILE A 339 13.65 -11.18 -0.86
C ILE A 339 15.05 -11.48 -1.40
N HIS A 340 15.37 -11.09 -2.64
CA HIS A 340 16.70 -11.25 -3.20
C HIS A 340 17.77 -10.60 -2.32
N ASN A 341 17.59 -9.33 -1.99
CA ASN A 341 18.54 -8.58 -1.17
C ASN A 341 18.70 -9.16 0.24
N TYR A 342 17.57 -9.60 0.83
CA TYR A 342 17.58 -10.25 2.14
C TYR A 342 18.35 -11.59 2.13
N LEU A 343 18.05 -12.44 1.17
CA LEU A 343 18.68 -13.76 1.05
C LEU A 343 20.16 -13.68 0.72
N LEU A 344 20.59 -12.75 -0.13
CA LEU A 344 22.01 -12.54 -0.45
C LEU A 344 22.86 -12.24 0.80
N LYS A 345 22.33 -11.44 1.74
CA LYS A 345 23.02 -11.17 3.02
C LYS A 345 23.26 -12.45 3.84
N LYS A 346 22.44 -13.48 3.61
CA LYS A 346 22.54 -14.79 4.26
C LYS A 346 23.29 -15.84 3.43
N LYS A 347 23.93 -15.43 2.35
CA LYS A 347 24.54 -16.32 1.35
C LYS A 347 23.54 -17.34 0.78
N MET A 348 22.30 -16.93 0.63
CA MET A 348 21.22 -17.71 0.00
C MET A 348 20.81 -17.07 -1.32
N VAL A 349 20.44 -17.91 -2.28
CA VAL A 349 20.10 -17.45 -3.64
C VAL A 349 18.65 -17.80 -4.00
N ILE A 350 18.04 -16.88 -4.75
CA ILE A 350 16.66 -17.05 -5.25
C ILE A 350 16.65 -18.02 -6.44
N PRO A 351 15.58 -18.85 -6.59
CA PRO A 351 15.40 -19.70 -7.77
C PRO A 351 15.06 -18.85 -9.01
N PRO A 352 15.18 -19.39 -10.22
CA PRO A 352 14.71 -18.71 -11.43
C PRO A 352 13.20 -18.45 -11.36
N LYS A 353 12.75 -17.39 -12.04
CA LYS A 353 11.33 -17.09 -12.14
C LYS A 353 10.67 -18.11 -13.07
N LYS A 354 9.67 -18.82 -12.57
CA LYS A 354 8.87 -19.77 -13.37
C LYS A 354 7.66 -19.06 -13.96
N SER A 355 7.29 -19.43 -15.18
CA SER A 355 5.99 -19.08 -15.75
C SER A 355 4.92 -19.94 -15.08
N SER A 356 4.01 -19.31 -14.34
CA SER A 356 2.92 -19.99 -13.67
C SER A 356 1.59 -19.44 -14.18
N ILE A 357 0.63 -20.32 -14.42
CA ILE A 357 -0.74 -19.93 -14.75
C ILE A 357 -1.60 -20.22 -13.53
N LYS A 358 -2.35 -19.22 -13.07
CA LYS A 358 -3.32 -19.41 -12.00
C LYS A 358 -4.53 -20.15 -12.55
N THR A 359 -4.58 -21.47 -12.35
CA THR A 359 -5.62 -22.35 -12.87
C THR A 359 -6.84 -22.46 -11.98
N GLN A 360 -6.71 -22.11 -10.69
CA GLN A 360 -7.77 -22.24 -9.69
C GLN A 360 -7.88 -20.98 -8.83
N ALA A 361 -9.11 -20.59 -8.52
CA ALA A 361 -9.39 -19.65 -7.45
C ALA A 361 -9.35 -20.41 -6.12
N TYR A 362 -8.77 -19.80 -5.09
CA TYR A 362 -8.78 -20.33 -3.73
C TYR A 362 -9.66 -19.44 -2.83
N ALA A 363 -10.11 -20.01 -1.70
CA ALA A 363 -10.96 -19.30 -0.75
C ALA A 363 -10.25 -18.08 -0.15
N GLY A 364 -10.91 -16.94 -0.15
CA GLY A 364 -10.45 -15.71 0.49
C GLY A 364 -10.72 -15.68 1.99
N ALA A 365 -10.83 -14.47 2.54
CA ALA A 365 -11.17 -14.26 3.95
C ALA A 365 -12.61 -14.67 4.27
N TYR A 366 -12.84 -15.00 5.55
CA TYR A 366 -14.19 -15.25 6.07
C TYR A 366 -14.86 -13.94 6.46
N VAL A 367 -16.13 -13.83 6.13
CA VAL A 367 -17.04 -12.78 6.60
C VAL A 367 -18.32 -13.44 7.06
N LYS A 368 -18.64 -13.28 8.34
CA LYS A 368 -19.88 -13.78 8.94
C LYS A 368 -21.08 -13.05 8.34
N ASP A 369 -22.19 -13.77 8.13
CA ASP A 369 -23.48 -13.12 7.89
C ASP A 369 -23.87 -12.35 9.14
N PRO A 370 -24.01 -11.01 9.09
CA PRO A 370 -24.28 -10.25 10.29
C PRO A 370 -25.72 -10.48 10.77
N GLN A 371 -25.93 -10.31 12.05
CA GLN A 371 -27.27 -10.17 12.60
C GLN A 371 -27.80 -8.80 12.16
N VAL A 372 -28.67 -8.81 11.12
CA VAL A 372 -29.23 -7.58 10.54
C VAL A 372 -30.11 -6.89 11.56
N GLY A 373 -29.96 -5.58 11.69
CA GLY A 373 -30.73 -4.75 12.61
C GLY A 373 -29.87 -3.83 13.45
N GLN A 374 -30.52 -3.23 14.46
CA GLN A 374 -29.87 -2.36 15.42
C GLN A 374 -29.40 -3.17 16.63
N HIS A 375 -28.18 -2.89 17.07
CA HIS A 375 -27.54 -3.47 18.26
C HIS A 375 -27.04 -2.35 19.17
N LYS A 376 -27.11 -2.59 20.48
CA LYS A 376 -26.58 -1.66 21.49
C LYS A 376 -25.27 -2.15 22.05
N TRP A 377 -24.48 -1.23 22.57
CA TRP A 377 -23.24 -1.48 23.29
C TRP A 377 -22.30 -2.44 22.55
N VAL A 378 -21.96 -2.04 21.32
CA VAL A 378 -21.11 -2.84 20.46
C VAL A 378 -19.64 -2.52 20.70
N VAL A 379 -18.86 -3.57 20.97
CA VAL A 379 -17.40 -3.48 21.09
C VAL A 379 -16.76 -4.31 19.98
N SER A 380 -15.81 -3.74 19.24
CA SER A 380 -15.03 -4.47 18.25
C SER A 380 -13.63 -4.79 18.76
N PHE A 381 -13.14 -5.96 18.33
CA PHE A 381 -11.77 -6.40 18.52
C PHE A 381 -11.16 -6.74 17.17
N ASP A 382 -9.89 -6.35 16.95
CA ASP A 382 -9.19 -6.49 15.69
C ASP A 382 -7.85 -7.19 15.85
N LEU A 383 -7.50 -8.07 14.89
CA LEU A 383 -6.22 -8.79 14.86
C LEU A 383 -5.14 -7.90 14.22
N ASN A 384 -4.08 -7.70 14.92
CA ASN A 384 -2.93 -6.94 14.42
C ASN A 384 -2.31 -7.62 13.19
N SER A 385 -2.44 -6.99 11.99
CA SER A 385 -1.75 -7.43 10.76
C SER A 385 -1.91 -8.96 10.53
N LEU A 386 -3.15 -9.44 10.41
CA LEU A 386 -3.50 -10.87 10.41
C LEU A 386 -2.59 -11.73 9.52
N TYR A 387 -2.48 -11.45 8.23
CA TYR A 387 -1.74 -12.33 7.30
C TYR A 387 -0.23 -12.41 7.56
N PRO A 388 0.50 -11.32 7.86
CA PRO A 388 1.88 -11.41 8.31
C PRO A 388 2.07 -12.27 9.56
N HIS A 389 1.15 -12.14 10.54
CA HIS A 389 1.23 -12.93 11.77
C HIS A 389 0.90 -14.40 11.54
N LEU A 390 0.00 -14.74 10.61
CA LEU A 390 -0.24 -16.12 10.19
C LEU A 390 0.99 -16.73 9.50
N ILE A 391 1.68 -15.97 8.66
CA ILE A 391 2.95 -16.40 8.04
C ILE A 391 3.96 -16.75 9.13
N MET A 392 4.10 -15.92 10.16
CA MET A 392 5.00 -16.16 11.28
C MET A 392 4.54 -17.34 12.16
N GLN A 393 3.26 -17.38 12.53
CA GLN A 393 2.70 -18.39 13.44
C GLN A 393 2.81 -19.81 12.88
N TYR A 394 2.51 -19.98 11.61
CA TYR A 394 2.50 -21.28 10.95
C TYR A 394 3.79 -21.57 10.17
N ASN A 395 4.77 -20.69 10.25
CA ASN A 395 6.05 -20.80 9.55
C ASN A 395 5.88 -20.99 8.03
N ILE A 396 4.92 -20.25 7.43
CA ILE A 396 4.58 -20.38 6.01
C ILE A 396 5.66 -19.73 5.15
N SER A 397 6.42 -20.57 4.44
CA SER A 397 7.51 -20.12 3.59
C SER A 397 7.84 -21.19 2.54
N PRO A 398 8.35 -20.81 1.36
CA PRO A 398 8.75 -21.79 0.34
C PRO A 398 9.78 -22.82 0.81
N ASP A 399 10.68 -22.44 1.72
CA ASP A 399 11.74 -23.28 2.25
C ASP A 399 11.32 -24.18 3.41
N THR A 400 10.16 -23.92 4.01
CA THR A 400 9.60 -24.74 5.09
C THR A 400 8.44 -25.62 4.64
N PHE A 401 7.91 -25.39 3.44
CA PHE A 401 6.80 -26.18 2.89
C PHE A 401 7.20 -27.66 2.71
N VAL A 402 6.36 -28.57 3.21
CA VAL A 402 6.59 -30.03 3.16
C VAL A 402 5.84 -30.62 1.97
N GLU A 403 6.54 -30.92 0.89
CA GLU A 403 5.95 -31.55 -0.29
C GLU A 403 5.46 -32.97 0.00
N GLY A 404 4.37 -33.37 -0.69
CA GLY A 404 3.87 -34.75 -0.65
C GLY A 404 3.15 -35.14 0.63
N LYS A 405 3.04 -34.26 1.62
CA LYS A 405 2.32 -34.50 2.88
C LYS A 405 1.08 -33.62 2.99
N PHE A 406 -0.04 -34.25 3.25
CA PHE A 406 -1.34 -33.58 3.29
C PHE A 406 -2.28 -34.26 4.28
N ALA A 407 -3.00 -33.48 5.09
CA ALA A 407 -4.08 -33.96 5.97
C ALA A 407 -5.45 -33.59 5.37
N GLN A 408 -6.35 -34.55 5.33
CA GLN A 408 -7.71 -34.35 4.82
C GLN A 408 -8.59 -33.68 5.89
N ILE A 409 -8.46 -32.36 6.01
CA ILE A 409 -9.16 -31.53 6.99
C ILE A 409 -9.89 -30.36 6.33
N SER A 410 -10.76 -29.71 7.10
CA SER A 410 -11.39 -28.45 6.74
C SER A 410 -11.50 -27.55 7.97
N VAL A 411 -11.71 -26.25 7.74
CA VAL A 411 -11.94 -25.30 8.83
C VAL A 411 -13.09 -25.76 9.73
N ASP A 412 -14.18 -26.30 9.16
CA ASP A 412 -15.35 -26.78 9.94
C ASP A 412 -14.99 -27.93 10.86
N LYS A 413 -14.21 -28.92 10.40
CA LYS A 413 -13.73 -30.03 11.21
C LYS A 413 -12.85 -29.55 12.35
N LEU A 414 -11.93 -28.63 12.07
CA LEU A 414 -11.05 -28.04 13.09
C LEU A 414 -11.83 -27.27 14.16
N ILE A 415 -12.86 -26.52 13.77
CA ILE A 415 -13.78 -25.83 14.70
C ILE A 415 -14.60 -26.84 15.52
N ALA A 416 -14.95 -27.99 14.95
CA ALA A 416 -15.62 -29.09 15.68
C ALA A 416 -14.70 -29.84 16.65
N GLY A 417 -13.38 -29.57 16.64
CA GLY A 417 -12.38 -30.21 17.49
C GLY A 417 -11.75 -31.47 16.84
N GLU A 418 -11.99 -31.71 15.56
CA GLU A 418 -11.43 -32.84 14.82
C GLU A 418 -10.03 -32.47 14.27
N THR A 419 -9.06 -32.23 15.15
CA THR A 419 -7.69 -31.93 14.74
C THR A 419 -6.89 -33.22 14.60
N PRO A 420 -6.28 -33.50 13.43
CA PRO A 420 -5.46 -34.71 13.27
C PRO A 420 -4.16 -34.59 14.07
N GLU A 421 -3.58 -35.71 14.40
CA GLU A 421 -2.28 -35.76 15.06
C GLU A 421 -1.22 -35.13 14.14
N CYS A 422 -0.53 -34.11 14.65
CA CYS A 422 0.54 -33.43 13.92
C CYS A 422 1.90 -33.88 14.42
N PRO A 423 2.85 -34.28 13.53
CA PRO A 423 4.22 -34.60 13.94
C PRO A 423 4.88 -33.43 14.67
N LYS A 424 5.70 -33.73 15.68
CA LYS A 424 6.32 -32.70 16.52
C LYS A 424 7.22 -31.71 15.78
N ASP A 425 7.80 -32.15 14.66
CA ASP A 425 8.71 -31.40 13.80
C ASP A 425 7.97 -30.63 12.69
N MET A 426 6.65 -30.65 12.67
CA MET A 426 5.83 -30.02 11.64
C MET A 426 4.76 -29.12 12.25
N VAL A 427 4.33 -28.14 11.47
CA VAL A 427 3.18 -27.27 11.73
C VAL A 427 2.08 -27.62 10.74
N LEU A 428 0.85 -27.71 11.20
CA LEU A 428 -0.32 -27.95 10.39
C LEU A 428 -1.07 -26.64 10.10
N THR A 429 -1.39 -26.38 8.83
CA THR A 429 -2.25 -25.25 8.42
C THR A 429 -3.67 -25.70 8.11
N ALA A 430 -4.62 -24.77 8.13
CA ALA A 430 -6.05 -25.08 8.05
C ALA A 430 -6.50 -25.69 6.69
N ASN A 431 -5.69 -25.59 5.65
CA ASN A 431 -5.89 -26.28 4.37
C ASN A 431 -5.24 -27.67 4.29
N GLY A 432 -4.69 -28.20 5.41
CA GLY A 432 -4.13 -29.55 5.49
C GLY A 432 -2.67 -29.69 5.06
N HIS A 433 -2.00 -28.61 4.67
CA HIS A 433 -0.57 -28.63 4.36
C HIS A 433 0.30 -28.50 5.61
N TYR A 434 1.50 -29.07 5.49
CA TYR A 434 2.48 -29.06 6.58
C TYR A 434 3.67 -28.17 6.25
N TYR A 435 4.21 -27.55 7.29
CA TYR A 435 5.43 -26.74 7.25
C TYR A 435 6.44 -27.25 8.29
N ASN A 436 7.73 -27.12 7.99
CA ASN A 436 8.77 -27.54 8.90
C ASN A 436 8.79 -26.65 10.17
N ARG A 437 8.93 -27.27 11.35
CA ARG A 437 8.95 -26.59 12.66
C ARG A 437 10.34 -26.52 13.28
N THR A 438 11.34 -27.20 12.70
CA THR A 438 12.68 -27.29 13.28
C THR A 438 13.56 -26.07 13.02
N PHE A 439 13.19 -25.23 12.06
CA PHE A 439 13.84 -23.96 11.75
C PHE A 439 12.83 -22.93 11.26
N GLN A 440 13.16 -21.65 11.41
CA GLN A 440 12.35 -20.56 10.89
C GLN A 440 12.59 -20.36 9.39
N GLY A 441 11.51 -20.26 8.61
CA GLY A 441 11.57 -19.95 7.18
C GLY A 441 12.02 -18.51 6.93
N PHE A 442 12.59 -18.23 5.76
CA PHE A 442 13.07 -16.89 5.44
C PHE A 442 11.92 -15.85 5.40
N LEU A 443 10.75 -16.23 4.94
CA LEU A 443 9.62 -15.28 4.83
C LEU A 443 9.05 -14.92 6.21
N PRO A 444 8.77 -15.85 7.14
CA PRO A 444 8.45 -15.54 8.53
C PRO A 444 9.49 -14.66 9.21
N GLU A 445 10.77 -14.93 9.00
CA GLU A 445 11.85 -14.12 9.58
C GLU A 445 11.85 -12.68 9.04
N MET A 446 11.62 -12.50 7.73
CA MET A 446 11.44 -11.18 7.14
C MET A 446 10.22 -10.45 7.70
N MET A 447 9.09 -11.15 7.87
CA MET A 447 7.88 -10.57 8.48
C MET A 447 8.15 -10.10 9.90
N GLN A 448 8.82 -10.92 10.71
CA GLN A 448 9.19 -10.57 12.08
C GLN A 448 10.10 -9.34 12.11
N THR A 449 11.15 -9.32 11.29
CA THR A 449 12.09 -8.19 11.21
C THR A 449 11.35 -6.89 10.85
N MET A 450 10.50 -6.92 9.82
CA MET A 450 9.72 -5.74 9.40
C MET A 450 8.72 -5.28 10.46
N TYR A 451 8.12 -6.21 11.21
CA TYR A 451 7.20 -5.88 12.29
C TYR A 451 7.91 -5.25 13.49
N ASP A 452 9.09 -5.75 13.83
CA ASP A 452 9.91 -5.21 14.91
C ASP A 452 10.44 -3.81 14.57
N GLU A 453 10.91 -3.61 13.34
CA GLU A 453 11.30 -2.29 12.83
C GLU A 453 10.14 -1.30 12.84
N ARG A 454 8.95 -1.72 12.40
CA ARG A 454 7.74 -0.90 12.48
C ARG A 454 7.42 -0.49 13.91
N SER A 455 7.50 -1.42 14.84
CA SER A 455 7.22 -1.19 16.26
C SER A 455 8.23 -0.21 16.86
N LEU A 456 9.50 -0.34 16.50
CA LEU A 456 10.57 0.58 16.90
C LEU A 456 10.31 2.00 16.37
N TYR A 457 10.01 2.14 15.07
CA TYR A 457 9.73 3.46 14.48
C TYR A 457 8.48 4.09 15.07
N LYS A 458 7.42 3.32 15.36
CA LYS A 458 6.21 3.81 16.04
C LYS A 458 6.54 4.33 17.43
N LYS A 459 7.37 3.61 18.19
CA LYS A 459 7.83 4.04 19.52
C LYS A 459 8.63 5.36 19.45
N GLN A 460 9.59 5.45 18.53
CA GLN A 460 10.42 6.65 18.32
C GLN A 460 9.57 7.86 17.87
N MET A 461 8.54 7.64 17.06
CA MET A 461 7.59 8.69 16.68
C MET A 461 6.84 9.22 17.90
N ILE A 462 6.27 8.34 18.73
CA ILE A 462 5.53 8.72 19.95
C ILE A 462 6.44 9.44 20.95
N GLU A 463 7.69 9.01 21.11
CA GLU A 463 8.67 9.69 21.96
C GLU A 463 8.95 11.11 21.47
N ALA A 464 9.17 11.28 20.17
CA ALA A 464 9.39 12.60 19.57
C ALA A 464 8.14 13.51 19.67
N GLU A 465 6.93 12.96 19.55
CA GLU A 465 5.68 13.70 19.77
C GLU A 465 5.55 14.21 21.22
N LYS A 466 5.91 13.38 22.21
CA LYS A 466 5.94 13.78 23.63
C LYS A 466 6.98 14.86 23.91
N GLU A 467 8.14 14.81 23.24
CA GLU A 467 9.16 15.85 23.34
C GLU A 467 8.68 17.16 22.70
N LEU A 468 8.00 17.10 21.56
CA LEU A 468 7.46 18.28 20.86
C LEU A 468 6.42 19.03 21.71
N GLN A 469 5.62 18.32 22.52
CA GLN A 469 4.69 18.94 23.47
C GLN A 469 5.41 19.76 24.55
N LYS A 470 6.65 19.40 24.89
CA LYS A 470 7.44 20.08 25.90
C LYS A 470 8.31 21.21 25.32
N SER A 471 8.80 21.06 24.10
CA SER A 471 9.66 22.02 23.42
C SER A 471 9.36 22.08 21.93
N LYS A 472 8.89 23.21 21.41
CA LYS A 472 8.63 23.38 19.97
C LYS A 472 9.98 23.47 19.23
N SER A 473 10.24 22.47 18.35
CA SER A 473 11.43 22.41 17.53
C SER A 473 11.07 21.88 16.12
N ASN A 474 11.55 22.58 15.09
CA ASN A 474 11.39 22.13 13.71
C ASN A 474 12.11 20.80 13.45
N GLU A 475 13.19 20.53 14.17
CA GLU A 475 13.92 19.27 14.08
C GLU A 475 13.06 18.08 14.58
N LEU A 476 12.33 18.29 15.69
CA LEU A 476 11.38 17.29 16.20
C LEU A 476 10.23 17.03 15.22
N VAL A 477 9.72 18.07 14.56
CA VAL A 477 8.68 17.91 13.52
C VAL A 477 9.20 17.06 12.36
N LYS A 478 10.41 17.35 11.86
CA LYS A 478 11.06 16.53 10.82
C LYS A 478 11.27 15.07 11.28
N LYS A 479 11.69 14.87 12.52
CA LYS A 479 11.91 13.55 13.13
C LYS A 479 10.61 12.74 13.23
N ILE A 480 9.51 13.38 13.66
CA ILE A 480 8.17 12.77 13.71
C ILE A 480 7.71 12.35 12.32
N SER A 481 7.81 13.24 11.31
CA SER A 481 7.47 12.93 9.92
C SER A 481 8.27 11.74 9.41
N LYS A 482 9.59 11.73 9.63
CA LYS A 482 10.47 10.61 9.22
C LYS A 482 10.02 9.27 9.83
N TYR A 483 9.80 9.20 11.13
CA TYR A 483 9.41 7.95 11.78
C TYR A 483 7.99 7.53 11.42
N LYS A 484 7.08 8.50 11.23
CA LYS A 484 5.73 8.24 10.73
C LYS A 484 5.78 7.57 9.35
N ASN A 485 6.59 8.09 8.44
CA ASN A 485 6.74 7.55 7.09
C ASN A 485 7.40 6.17 7.10
N LEU A 486 8.45 5.97 7.89
CA LEU A 486 9.13 4.68 8.02
C LEU A 486 8.19 3.59 8.59
N GLN A 487 7.45 3.88 9.67
CA GLN A 487 6.53 2.89 10.23
C GLN A 487 5.35 2.58 9.28
N MET A 488 4.87 3.59 8.54
CA MET A 488 3.81 3.38 7.54
C MET A 488 4.33 2.59 6.33
N ALA A 489 5.55 2.84 5.86
CA ALA A 489 6.20 2.05 4.82
C ALA A 489 6.27 0.56 5.21
N LYS A 490 6.71 0.25 6.43
CA LYS A 490 6.74 -1.14 6.94
C LYS A 490 5.34 -1.74 7.06
N LYS A 491 4.33 -0.96 7.49
CA LYS A 491 2.92 -1.42 7.51
C LYS A 491 2.43 -1.82 6.13
N VAL A 492 2.70 -0.98 5.12
CA VAL A 492 2.31 -1.25 3.73
C VAL A 492 3.01 -2.48 3.18
N GLN A 493 4.32 -2.61 3.41
CA GLN A 493 5.09 -3.78 2.99
C GLN A 493 4.54 -5.06 3.62
N LEU A 494 4.37 -5.12 4.94
CA LEU A 494 3.80 -6.27 5.66
C LEU A 494 2.46 -6.71 5.07
N ASN A 495 1.53 -5.77 4.92
CA ASN A 495 0.20 -6.08 4.39
C ASN A 495 0.21 -6.50 2.91
N SER A 496 1.26 -6.15 2.18
CA SER A 496 1.40 -6.49 0.75
C SER A 496 2.03 -7.85 0.48
N ALA A 497 2.66 -8.50 1.47
CA ALA A 497 3.35 -9.78 1.32
C ALA A 497 2.44 -10.90 0.81
N TYR A 498 1.27 -11.06 1.42
CA TYR A 498 0.26 -12.04 0.99
C TYR A 498 -0.17 -11.82 -0.47
N GLY A 499 -0.41 -10.56 -0.86
CA GLY A 499 -0.79 -10.22 -2.22
C GLY A 499 0.27 -10.57 -3.27
N ALA A 500 1.55 -10.52 -2.90
CA ALA A 500 2.64 -11.00 -3.76
C ALA A 500 2.61 -12.53 -3.89
N LEU A 501 2.51 -13.27 -2.78
CA LEU A 501 2.44 -14.73 -2.78
C LEU A 501 1.28 -15.29 -3.61
N GLY A 502 0.13 -14.63 -3.61
CA GLY A 502 -1.06 -14.99 -4.38
C GLY A 502 -1.02 -14.58 -5.86
N ASN A 503 0.04 -13.93 -6.32
CA ASN A 503 0.15 -13.41 -7.68
C ASN A 503 0.96 -14.37 -8.58
N GLN A 504 0.37 -14.83 -9.70
CA GLN A 504 0.99 -15.76 -10.65
C GLN A 504 2.32 -15.28 -11.26
N TYR A 505 2.58 -13.98 -11.26
CA TYR A 505 3.81 -13.39 -11.76
C TYR A 505 4.92 -13.32 -10.71
N PHE A 506 4.66 -13.77 -9.47
CA PHE A 506 5.64 -13.78 -8.41
C PHE A 506 6.55 -15.02 -8.49
N ARG A 507 7.83 -14.87 -8.18
CA ARG A 507 8.83 -15.95 -8.23
C ARG A 507 8.48 -17.13 -7.32
N PHE A 508 7.92 -16.83 -6.16
CA PHE A 508 7.52 -17.81 -5.13
C PHE A 508 6.01 -18.07 -5.10
N PHE A 509 5.34 -17.82 -6.23
CA PHE A 509 3.90 -18.10 -6.34
C PHE A 509 3.61 -19.58 -6.10
N ASP A 510 2.79 -19.86 -5.10
CA ASP A 510 2.23 -21.17 -4.80
C ASP A 510 0.84 -21.00 -4.18
N VAL A 511 -0.19 -21.46 -4.90
CA VAL A 511 -1.59 -21.37 -4.48
C VAL A 511 -1.80 -22.06 -3.13
N ARG A 512 -1.12 -23.17 -2.87
CA ARG A 512 -1.21 -23.92 -1.60
C ARG A 512 -0.75 -23.09 -0.40
N GLN A 513 0.33 -22.32 -0.55
CA GLN A 513 0.83 -21.42 0.49
C GLN A 513 -0.09 -20.21 0.68
N ALA A 514 -0.59 -19.62 -0.40
CA ALA A 514 -1.56 -18.53 -0.31
C ALA A 514 -2.86 -18.97 0.37
N GLU A 515 -3.34 -20.17 0.06
CA GLU A 515 -4.52 -20.77 0.70
C GLU A 515 -4.26 -21.17 2.15
N SER A 516 -3.05 -21.62 2.50
CA SER A 516 -2.66 -21.86 3.90
C SER A 516 -2.86 -20.60 4.75
N ILE A 517 -2.52 -19.41 4.22
CA ILE A 517 -2.70 -18.14 4.92
C ILE A 517 -4.19 -17.82 5.06
N THR A 518 -4.97 -17.87 3.99
CA THR A 518 -6.37 -17.45 4.04
C THR A 518 -7.25 -18.39 4.85
N LEU A 519 -7.09 -19.71 4.72
CA LEU A 519 -7.87 -20.66 5.49
C LEU A 519 -7.46 -20.69 6.97
N SER A 520 -6.17 -20.48 7.29
CA SER A 520 -5.75 -20.30 8.67
C SER A 520 -6.29 -18.99 9.28
N GLY A 521 -6.46 -17.93 8.45
CA GLY A 521 -7.18 -16.71 8.84
C GLY A 521 -8.65 -16.97 9.13
N GLN A 522 -9.34 -17.70 8.24
CA GLN A 522 -10.72 -18.14 8.48
C GLN A 522 -10.85 -18.95 9.76
N LEU A 523 -9.92 -19.89 10.00
CA LEU A 523 -9.89 -20.67 11.24
C LEU A 523 -9.74 -19.77 12.45
N SER A 524 -8.81 -18.83 12.43
CA SER A 524 -8.53 -17.93 13.55
C SER A 524 -9.75 -17.09 13.94
N ILE A 525 -10.44 -16.50 12.96
CA ILE A 525 -11.59 -15.64 13.25
C ILE A 525 -12.82 -16.45 13.69
N ARG A 526 -13.07 -17.60 13.08
CA ARG A 526 -14.19 -18.47 13.45
C ARG A 526 -13.96 -19.20 14.77
N TRP A 527 -12.70 -19.52 15.09
CA TRP A 527 -12.32 -20.07 16.39
C TRP A 527 -12.64 -19.10 17.52
N ILE A 528 -12.21 -17.85 17.40
CA ILE A 528 -12.45 -16.87 18.44
C ILE A 528 -13.93 -16.49 18.56
N GLU A 529 -14.67 -16.44 17.44
CA GLU A 529 -16.13 -16.25 17.44
C GLU A 529 -16.82 -17.33 18.30
N LYS A 530 -16.50 -18.60 18.07
CA LYS A 530 -17.04 -19.72 18.84
C LYS A 530 -16.69 -19.61 20.33
N ARG A 531 -15.41 -19.39 20.63
CA ARG A 531 -14.91 -19.32 22.02
C ARG A 531 -15.49 -18.13 22.79
N LEU A 532 -15.67 -16.99 22.15
CA LEU A 532 -16.31 -15.81 22.76
C LEU A 532 -17.78 -16.06 23.05
N ASN A 533 -18.53 -16.68 22.16
CA ASN A 533 -19.92 -17.04 22.38
C ASN A 533 -20.05 -18.04 23.56
N GLU A 534 -19.21 -19.07 23.60
CA GLU A 534 -19.17 -20.00 24.72
C GLU A 534 -18.88 -19.32 26.09
N TYR A 535 -17.88 -18.39 26.07
CA TYR A 535 -17.51 -17.63 27.28
C TYR A 535 -18.63 -16.71 27.77
N LEU A 536 -19.23 -15.95 26.84
CA LEU A 536 -20.29 -14.98 27.17
C LEU A 536 -21.58 -15.68 27.61
N ASN A 537 -21.97 -16.79 26.97
CA ASN A 537 -23.09 -17.60 27.41
C ASN A 537 -22.91 -18.11 28.86
N LYS A 538 -21.71 -18.60 29.20
CA LYS A 538 -21.38 -19.01 30.55
C LYS A 538 -21.40 -17.85 31.55
N LEU A 539 -20.84 -16.68 31.18
CA LEU A 539 -20.77 -15.49 32.03
C LEU A 539 -22.16 -14.89 32.32
N LEU A 540 -23.02 -14.88 31.31
CA LEU A 540 -24.34 -14.26 31.36
C LEU A 540 -25.46 -15.23 31.74
N GLU A 541 -25.10 -16.53 31.90
CA GLU A 541 -26.06 -17.61 32.24
C GLU A 541 -27.15 -17.75 31.16
N THR A 542 -26.76 -17.66 29.91
CA THR A 542 -27.60 -17.86 28.72
C THR A 542 -27.21 -19.14 27.99
N ASP A 543 -28.07 -19.64 27.10
CA ASP A 543 -27.78 -20.85 26.32
C ASP A 543 -27.99 -20.59 24.86
N GLY A 544 -26.95 -20.88 24.04
CA GLY A 544 -27.01 -20.78 22.58
C GLY A 544 -27.13 -19.38 22.02
N GLU A 545 -26.93 -18.32 22.81
CA GLU A 545 -26.96 -16.94 22.32
C GLU A 545 -25.72 -16.61 21.49
N ASP A 546 -25.90 -15.92 20.38
CA ASP A 546 -24.84 -15.46 19.51
C ASP A 546 -24.54 -13.99 19.77
N TYR A 547 -23.58 -13.72 20.65
CA TYR A 547 -23.14 -12.37 21.01
C TYR A 547 -22.22 -11.74 19.97
N VAL A 548 -21.56 -12.54 19.13
CA VAL A 548 -20.73 -12.04 18.02
C VAL A 548 -21.62 -11.75 16.83
N ILE A 549 -22.14 -10.53 16.78
CA ILE A 549 -23.14 -10.10 15.79
C ILE A 549 -22.61 -10.00 14.36
N ALA A 550 -21.30 -9.78 14.18
CA ALA A 550 -20.63 -9.73 12.90
C ALA A 550 -19.14 -10.05 13.04
N SER A 551 -18.53 -10.53 11.97
CA SER A 551 -17.06 -10.59 11.82
C SER A 551 -16.67 -10.31 10.38
N ASP A 552 -15.49 -9.72 10.18
CA ASP A 552 -14.95 -9.41 8.86
C ASP A 552 -13.44 -9.58 8.85
N THR A 553 -12.97 -10.64 8.20
CA THR A 553 -11.54 -10.93 7.92
C THR A 553 -10.69 -11.06 9.20
N ASP A 554 -10.48 -9.98 9.93
CA ASP A 554 -9.60 -9.84 11.10
C ASP A 554 -10.29 -9.22 12.31
N SER A 555 -11.57 -8.83 12.20
CA SER A 555 -12.32 -8.20 13.29
C SER A 555 -13.57 -8.97 13.70
N VAL A 556 -13.92 -8.89 14.97
CA VAL A 556 -15.19 -9.36 15.53
C VAL A 556 -15.93 -8.22 16.23
N TYR A 557 -17.25 -8.22 16.10
CA TYR A 557 -18.15 -7.23 16.70
C TYR A 557 -19.06 -7.96 17.70
N ILE A 558 -19.01 -7.54 18.95
CA ILE A 558 -19.72 -8.21 20.07
C ILE A 558 -20.74 -7.21 20.64
N THR A 559 -21.98 -7.65 20.83
CA THR A 559 -22.96 -6.90 21.62
C THR A 559 -22.82 -7.22 23.10
N PHE A 560 -22.73 -6.19 23.93
CA PHE A 560 -22.69 -6.28 25.39
C PHE A 560 -23.99 -5.77 26.04
N ASP A 561 -25.09 -5.66 25.28
CA ASP A 561 -26.37 -5.15 25.76
C ASP A 561 -26.83 -5.88 27.04
N LYS A 562 -26.89 -7.23 27.00
CA LYS A 562 -27.29 -8.04 28.17
C LYS A 562 -26.34 -7.90 29.35
N LEU A 563 -25.04 -7.67 29.11
CA LEU A 563 -24.07 -7.45 30.18
C LEU A 563 -24.29 -6.11 30.87
N VAL A 564 -24.53 -5.07 30.07
CA VAL A 564 -24.83 -3.71 30.57
C VAL A 564 -26.13 -3.73 31.38
N ASP A 565 -27.18 -4.35 30.85
CA ASP A 565 -28.47 -4.50 31.56
C ASP A 565 -28.27 -5.26 32.90
N LYS A 566 -27.54 -6.38 32.91
CA LYS A 566 -27.26 -7.17 34.13
C LYS A 566 -26.54 -6.34 35.19
N VAL A 567 -25.63 -5.45 34.80
CA VAL A 567 -24.80 -4.67 35.74
C VAL A 567 -25.45 -3.37 36.16
N PHE A 568 -26.15 -2.69 35.27
CA PHE A 568 -26.68 -1.34 35.52
C PHE A 568 -28.17 -1.29 35.82
N GLU A 569 -28.98 -2.30 35.37
CA GLU A 569 -30.42 -2.36 35.65
C GLU A 569 -30.76 -3.22 36.92
N LYS A 570 -29.92 -4.21 37.23
CA LYS A 570 -30.12 -5.11 38.38
C LYS A 570 -29.32 -4.76 39.65
N GLY A 571 -28.77 -3.55 39.75
CA GLY A 571 -28.15 -3.06 40.96
C GLY A 571 -29.21 -2.94 42.08
N GLU A 572 -29.47 -4.03 42.80
CA GLU A 572 -30.29 -4.02 44.02
C GLU A 572 -29.66 -3.04 45.04
N GLY A 573 -30.31 -1.95 45.34
CA GLY A 573 -30.02 -1.11 46.49
C GLY A 573 -29.83 0.40 46.28
N LEU A 574 -30.06 0.95 45.11
CA LEU A 574 -30.14 2.41 44.94
C LEU A 574 -31.56 2.78 44.56
N GLU A 575 -32.17 3.63 45.41
CA GLU A 575 -33.50 4.16 45.23
C GLU A 575 -33.75 4.59 43.78
N LYS A 576 -34.93 4.24 43.26
CA LYS A 576 -35.46 4.73 41.98
C LYS A 576 -35.65 6.25 42.03
N SER A 577 -34.56 6.99 41.96
CA SER A 577 -34.59 8.42 41.61
C SER A 577 -33.69 8.64 40.41
N GLN A 578 -34.32 8.71 39.26
CA GLN A 578 -33.89 9.47 38.07
C GLN A 578 -32.38 9.84 38.02
N SER A 579 -31.55 8.87 37.65
CA SER A 579 -30.30 9.20 36.97
C SER A 579 -30.14 8.19 35.83
N GLU A 580 -30.36 8.65 34.62
CA GLU A 580 -29.88 8.00 33.40
C GLU A 580 -28.43 7.61 33.65
N VAL A 581 -28.14 6.32 33.54
CA VAL A 581 -26.74 5.85 33.62
C VAL A 581 -25.99 6.55 32.50
N SER A 582 -25.07 7.45 32.83
CA SER A 582 -24.40 8.24 31.81
C SER A 582 -23.67 7.32 30.83
N THR A 583 -23.83 7.57 29.54
CA THR A 583 -23.15 6.83 28.45
C THR A 583 -21.65 6.68 28.73
N GLU A 584 -21.02 7.73 29.26
CA GLU A 584 -19.59 7.73 29.62
C GLU A 584 -19.23 6.68 30.67
N ARG A 585 -20.12 6.44 31.63
CA ARG A 585 -19.94 5.42 32.69
C ARG A 585 -19.98 4.02 32.10
N VAL A 586 -20.93 3.77 31.18
CA VAL A 586 -21.02 2.47 30.47
C VAL A 586 -19.81 2.26 29.57
N VAL A 587 -19.41 3.27 28.79
CA VAL A 587 -18.22 3.17 27.94
C VAL A 587 -16.95 2.89 28.74
N SER A 588 -16.79 3.53 29.92
CA SER A 588 -15.66 3.28 30.81
C SER A 588 -15.70 1.88 31.43
N PHE A 589 -16.88 1.37 31.74
CA PHE A 589 -17.08 -0.01 32.19
C PHE A 589 -16.72 -1.01 31.09
N LEU A 590 -17.21 -0.83 29.86
CA LEU A 590 -16.94 -1.71 28.73
C LEU A 590 -15.46 -1.71 28.34
N ASP A 591 -14.78 -0.57 28.40
CA ASP A 591 -13.35 -0.46 28.18
C ASP A 591 -12.56 -1.31 29.17
N ARG A 592 -12.89 -1.23 30.44
CA ARG A 592 -12.27 -2.05 31.50
C ARG A 592 -12.58 -3.55 31.32
N VAL A 593 -13.84 -3.91 31.01
CA VAL A 593 -14.21 -5.31 30.74
C VAL A 593 -13.46 -5.85 29.52
N ALA A 594 -13.40 -5.08 28.45
CA ALA A 594 -12.66 -5.45 27.24
C ALA A 594 -11.18 -5.73 27.56
N THR A 595 -10.51 -4.81 28.26
CA THR A 595 -9.07 -4.89 28.53
C THR A 595 -8.73 -5.95 29.60
N GLU A 596 -9.52 -6.02 30.69
CA GLU A 596 -9.17 -6.89 31.85
C GLU A 596 -9.74 -8.30 31.77
N LYS A 597 -10.76 -8.54 30.95
CA LYS A 597 -11.44 -9.85 30.88
C LYS A 597 -11.44 -10.44 29.46
N ILE A 598 -11.87 -9.68 28.47
CA ILE A 598 -12.04 -10.20 27.11
C ILE A 598 -10.71 -10.39 26.40
N GLU A 599 -9.80 -9.40 26.40
CA GLU A 599 -8.49 -9.55 25.77
C GLU A 599 -7.67 -10.71 26.35
N PRO A 600 -7.54 -10.90 27.70
CA PRO A 600 -6.84 -12.06 28.25
C PRO A 600 -7.49 -13.39 27.90
N PHE A 601 -8.83 -13.44 27.81
CA PHE A 601 -9.53 -14.63 27.36
C PHE A 601 -9.21 -14.95 25.89
N ILE A 602 -9.22 -13.94 25.01
CA ILE A 602 -8.86 -14.08 23.59
C ILE A 602 -7.43 -14.60 23.46
N ASP A 603 -6.48 -14.04 24.22
CA ASP A 603 -5.08 -14.47 24.20
C ASP A 603 -4.97 -15.97 24.57
N SER A 604 -5.65 -16.40 25.65
CA SER A 604 -5.69 -17.82 26.05
C SER A 604 -6.33 -18.73 24.99
N ALA A 605 -7.41 -18.26 24.34
CA ALA A 605 -8.07 -19.02 23.27
C ALA A 605 -7.17 -19.20 22.05
N TYR A 606 -6.35 -18.20 21.70
CA TYR A 606 -5.37 -18.31 20.62
C TYR A 606 -4.16 -19.17 20.98
N GLU A 607 -3.75 -19.20 22.25
CA GLU A 607 -2.75 -20.17 22.71
C GLU A 607 -3.24 -21.61 22.54
N ASP A 608 -4.51 -21.89 22.85
CA ASP A 608 -5.12 -23.21 22.64
C ASP A 608 -5.13 -23.58 21.16
N LEU A 609 -5.50 -22.64 20.28
CA LEU A 609 -5.48 -22.86 18.83
C LEU A 609 -4.06 -23.15 18.33
N ALA A 610 -3.07 -22.37 18.78
CA ALA A 610 -1.67 -22.56 18.40
C ALA A 610 -1.15 -23.94 18.82
N LYS A 611 -1.51 -24.42 20.03
CA LYS A 611 -1.18 -25.77 20.50
C LYS A 611 -1.84 -26.85 19.65
N ASN A 612 -3.14 -26.70 19.33
CA ASN A 612 -3.89 -27.67 18.54
C ASN A 612 -3.31 -27.85 17.14
N MET A 613 -2.82 -26.76 16.52
CA MET A 613 -2.22 -26.76 15.19
C MET A 613 -0.71 -27.04 15.20
N ASN A 614 -0.12 -27.29 16.35
CA ASN A 614 1.33 -27.41 16.57
C ASN A 614 2.10 -26.23 15.95
N ALA A 615 1.58 -25.03 16.11
CA ALA A 615 2.13 -23.80 15.52
C ALA A 615 3.62 -23.61 15.87
N TYR A 616 4.35 -22.95 15.00
CA TYR A 616 5.77 -22.60 15.23
C TYR A 616 5.90 -21.72 16.47
N GLU A 617 5.06 -20.70 16.55
CA GLU A 617 4.97 -19.75 17.66
C GLU A 617 3.56 -19.16 17.72
N GLN A 618 3.05 -18.77 18.92
CA GLN A 618 1.80 -18.03 19.01
C GLN A 618 2.03 -16.55 18.64
N LYS A 619 1.32 -16.06 17.62
CA LYS A 619 1.44 -14.69 17.10
C LYS A 619 0.11 -13.95 16.95
N MET A 620 -1.02 -14.59 17.25
CA MET A 620 -2.34 -13.96 17.15
C MET A 620 -2.62 -13.13 18.40
N PHE A 621 -2.71 -11.82 18.26
CA PHE A 621 -3.09 -10.88 19.30
C PHE A 621 -4.21 -9.98 18.79
N MET A 622 -5.32 -9.99 19.52
CA MET A 622 -6.49 -9.18 19.18
C MET A 622 -6.66 -8.09 20.23
N LYS A 623 -6.89 -6.87 19.79
CA LYS A 623 -7.06 -5.71 20.66
C LYS A 623 -8.40 -5.04 20.44
N ARG A 624 -8.94 -4.40 21.49
CA ARG A 624 -10.15 -3.59 21.38
C ARG A 624 -9.91 -2.41 20.44
N GLU A 625 -10.73 -2.31 19.42
CA GLU A 625 -10.69 -1.21 18.45
C GLU A 625 -11.73 -0.13 18.80
N VAL A 626 -13.03 -0.48 18.85
CA VAL A 626 -14.14 0.48 18.96
C VAL A 626 -15.05 0.13 20.13
N ILE A 627 -15.60 1.16 20.79
CA ILE A 627 -16.77 1.06 21.67
C ILE A 627 -17.85 2.02 21.11
N ALA A 628 -19.02 1.45 20.76
CA ALA A 628 -20.17 2.18 20.25
C ALA A 628 -21.40 1.89 21.11
N ASP A 629 -22.23 2.91 21.37
CA ASP A 629 -23.51 2.73 22.07
C ASP A 629 -24.57 2.10 21.16
N LYS A 630 -24.47 2.37 19.85
CA LYS A 630 -25.38 1.86 18.82
C LYS A 630 -24.61 1.43 17.58
N GLY A 631 -25.07 0.35 16.95
CA GLY A 631 -24.62 -0.12 15.67
C GLY A 631 -25.75 -0.69 14.84
N ILE A 632 -25.75 -0.47 13.54
CA ILE A 632 -26.75 -1.00 12.60
C ILE A 632 -26.02 -1.76 11.50
N TRP A 633 -26.37 -3.04 11.30
CA TRP A 633 -25.93 -3.84 10.17
C TRP A 633 -27.05 -4.06 9.18
N THR A 634 -26.80 -3.82 7.91
CA THR A 634 -27.75 -4.06 6.81
C THR A 634 -27.37 -5.27 5.96
N ALA A 635 -26.08 -5.57 5.85
CA ALA A 635 -25.54 -6.74 5.13
C ALA A 635 -24.05 -6.93 5.48
N LYS A 636 -23.40 -7.97 4.92
CA LYS A 636 -21.94 -8.14 4.99
C LYS A 636 -21.23 -6.88 4.51
N LYS A 637 -20.27 -6.40 5.31
CA LYS A 637 -19.48 -5.18 5.02
C LYS A 637 -20.29 -3.91 4.88
N ARG A 638 -21.51 -3.87 5.43
CA ARG A 638 -22.44 -2.73 5.33
C ARG A 638 -23.02 -2.43 6.72
N TYR A 639 -22.42 -1.45 7.39
CA TYR A 639 -22.82 -1.09 8.75
C TYR A 639 -22.49 0.36 9.08
N MET A 640 -23.08 0.85 10.17
CA MET A 640 -22.78 2.13 10.79
C MET A 640 -22.72 1.98 12.31
N LEU A 641 -21.80 2.70 12.96
CA LEU A 641 -21.55 2.67 14.40
C LEU A 641 -21.49 4.10 14.93
N ASN A 642 -22.14 4.37 16.05
CA ASN A 642 -21.99 5.60 16.81
C ASN A 642 -20.87 5.43 17.85
N VAL A 643 -19.65 5.83 17.50
CA VAL A 643 -18.41 5.51 18.20
C VAL A 643 -18.08 6.54 19.27
N HIS A 644 -17.94 6.08 20.51
CA HIS A 644 -17.53 6.88 21.67
C HIS A 644 -16.04 6.75 21.98
N ASP A 645 -15.43 5.61 21.66
CA ASP A 645 -14.00 5.35 21.88
C ASP A 645 -13.43 4.58 20.70
N SER A 646 -12.25 4.97 20.23
CA SER A 646 -11.49 4.24 19.22
C SER A 646 -10.03 4.09 19.68
N GLU A 647 -9.57 2.86 19.85
CA GLU A 647 -8.21 2.49 20.29
C GLU A 647 -7.75 3.23 21.59
N GLY A 648 -8.69 3.48 22.53
CA GLY A 648 -8.40 4.21 23.78
C GLY A 648 -8.53 5.74 23.68
N VAL A 649 -8.89 6.27 22.51
CA VAL A 649 -9.17 7.69 22.31
C VAL A 649 -10.67 7.95 22.51
N ARG A 650 -11.03 8.61 23.61
CA ARG A 650 -12.40 9.04 23.92
C ARG A 650 -12.79 10.26 23.10
N PHE A 651 -13.97 10.22 22.51
CA PHE A 651 -14.54 11.36 21.79
C PHE A 651 -15.52 12.12 22.68
N SER A 652 -15.36 13.44 22.76
CA SER A 652 -16.32 14.31 23.48
C SER A 652 -17.70 14.32 22.83
N THR A 653 -17.75 14.19 21.51
CA THR A 653 -18.96 13.96 20.73
C THR A 653 -18.75 12.66 19.94
N PRO A 654 -19.69 11.70 19.98
CA PRO A 654 -19.56 10.46 19.25
C PRO A 654 -19.31 10.68 17.77
N LYS A 655 -18.51 9.81 17.16
CA LYS A 655 -18.21 9.83 15.74
C LYS A 655 -18.94 8.71 15.02
N LEU A 656 -19.56 9.04 13.90
CA LEU A 656 -20.23 8.06 13.07
C LEU A 656 -19.21 7.33 12.18
N LYS A 657 -18.99 6.03 12.43
CA LYS A 657 -18.19 5.14 11.56
C LYS A 657 -19.13 4.43 10.58
N MET A 658 -18.97 4.68 9.29
CA MET A 658 -19.79 4.10 8.23
C MET A 658 -18.96 3.23 7.31
N MET A 659 -19.47 2.06 6.94
CA MET A 659 -18.79 1.09 6.09
C MET A 659 -19.72 0.55 5.01
N GLY A 660 -19.32 0.66 3.74
CA GLY A 660 -19.98 0.03 2.59
C GLY A 660 -21.43 0.44 2.31
N ILE A 661 -22.00 1.40 3.05
CA ILE A 661 -23.35 1.94 2.82
C ILE A 661 -23.32 2.99 1.69
N GLU A 662 -24.49 3.32 1.16
CA GLU A 662 -24.64 4.18 -0.02
C GLU A 662 -24.08 5.59 0.17
N THR A 663 -24.06 6.09 1.39
CA THR A 663 -23.50 7.42 1.74
C THR A 663 -21.99 7.57 1.48
N VAL A 664 -21.26 6.46 1.42
CA VAL A 664 -19.79 6.48 1.21
C VAL A 664 -19.35 5.83 -0.11
N LYS A 665 -20.31 5.47 -0.98
CA LYS A 665 -19.99 4.85 -2.28
C LYS A 665 -19.90 5.89 -3.38
N SER A 666 -18.85 5.83 -4.18
CA SER A 666 -18.66 6.67 -5.37
C SER A 666 -19.71 6.42 -6.47
N SER A 667 -20.33 5.24 -6.48
CA SER A 667 -21.39 4.89 -7.44
C SER A 667 -22.76 5.49 -7.11
N THR A 668 -22.95 6.01 -5.88
CA THR A 668 -24.22 6.64 -5.49
C THR A 668 -24.23 8.10 -5.93
N PRO A 669 -25.29 8.59 -6.60
CA PRO A 669 -25.41 10.02 -6.97
C PRO A 669 -25.28 10.95 -5.75
N ALA A 670 -24.66 12.11 -5.92
CA ALA A 670 -24.39 13.04 -4.82
C ALA A 670 -25.67 13.46 -4.08
N SER A 671 -26.74 13.83 -4.82
CA SER A 671 -28.04 14.19 -4.23
C SER A 671 -28.65 13.09 -3.35
N CYS A 672 -28.47 11.82 -3.76
CA CYS A 672 -28.95 10.69 -2.95
C CYS A 672 -28.09 10.51 -1.69
N ARG A 673 -26.75 10.69 -1.80
CA ARG A 673 -25.86 10.62 -0.63
C ARG A 673 -26.18 11.68 0.41
N ASP A 674 -26.44 12.91 -0.03
CA ASP A 674 -26.75 14.03 0.87
C ASP A 674 -28.06 13.79 1.62
N ALA A 675 -29.11 13.37 0.91
CA ALA A 675 -30.40 13.00 1.54
C ALA A 675 -30.25 11.81 2.52
N LEU A 676 -29.41 10.82 2.20
CA LEU A 676 -29.14 9.69 3.11
C LEU A 676 -28.33 10.12 4.34
N LYS A 677 -27.40 11.07 4.21
CA LYS A 677 -26.64 11.61 5.35
C LYS A 677 -27.53 12.38 6.32
N GLU A 678 -28.55 13.09 5.80
CA GLU A 678 -29.53 13.77 6.64
C GLU A 678 -30.48 12.78 7.37
N ALA A 679 -30.76 11.63 6.75
CA ALA A 679 -31.61 10.61 7.35
C ALA A 679 -30.91 9.77 8.45
N ILE A 680 -29.60 9.68 8.42
CA ILE A 680 -28.78 8.97 9.40
C ILE A 680 -28.45 9.85 10.60
#